data_e908cb433e69fe44d4bf5833d1440a05
#
_entry.id   e908cb433e69fe44d4bf5833d1440a05
#
_cell.length_a   1.000
_cell.length_b   1.000
_cell.length_c   1.000
_cell.angle_alpha   90.00
_cell.angle_beta   90.00
_cell.angle_gamma   90.00
#
_symmetry.space_group_name_H-M   'P 1'
#
loop_
_entity.id
_entity.type
_entity.pdbx_description
1 polymer ?
#
loop_
_entity_poly.entity_id
_entity_poly.type
_entity_poly.pdbx_seq_one_letter_code
_entity_poly.pdbx_strand_id
1 'polypeptide(L)'
;MNRILLSLCALMLSASAANAQYLTSSVQLSKHNMVTAKAGNVKLHNVVDPSQVNVAKKSLAPQKLNANQKTVGVAGSGTMAGGIGLPSAGNKVKGVYNAMDASDLAKFKGAKIVGARYLIYASLGSSANVELYTIEQVNGKSTPTLYTSKAASSQKVSTQDQTTGEFDQQWNEVTFDKALDVNDVTNGLVLGYTYTQKSTQSGGKYTDECYPIAAGSGTSGVLAYGDLGQGTGWYQVSNEFVICIQLIVEREGGFPDDLGIAQVATNPMLKPDEKLPFEFYVNNSGSKACTNASFDVLLDNKAVAELTLPKDGSISDEYVKLGATLDLSEYNLENGAHVLGVKVKKVNGEDPSGDTSDDLAAAQFRVYTETTTRQYNLVEQFTSTSCVYCPWGYEALRALAKSRKDVAWVAVHGDLDPKNPDPYTNSNAEPLLGYSTSGYPSANFNRFNLGGNQLATNIATEDTDGFATQMGNLLDQEDEIAPSVVNLQMETNLTVGDNPNLKDATLNITITGKGVKGAGKILEGATLGLYVTENGVKSKQYSPNGWIGTYNHENVLRVIGTQNPWGDVITWNGDNFEMTYEVTIPKKQYNYNENKNTLNAVAFVSLPFVVTVEGKNYYNADLNNVWVNQCQFLQLPKGQATAIKGVETSENATVVARYAADGSEISAPVKGINILKLSDGTTRKVVVK
;
A
#
# COMPACT_ATOMS: atom_id res chain seq x y z
N MET A 1 -6.74 -23.77 -3.25
CA MET A 1 -6.44 -22.44 -2.66
C MET A 1 -6.88 -21.31 -3.56
N ASN A 2 -6.65 -21.32 -4.87
CA ASN A 2 -7.08 -20.25 -5.79
C ASN A 2 -8.60 -20.05 -5.95
N ARG A 3 -9.42 -21.07 -5.65
CA ARG A 3 -10.90 -20.96 -5.71
C ARG A 3 -11.50 -20.09 -4.59
N ILE A 4 -10.84 -20.03 -3.43
CA ILE A 4 -11.30 -19.23 -2.30
C ILE A 4 -10.99 -17.74 -2.55
N LEU A 5 -9.85 -17.42 -3.18
CA LEU A 5 -9.53 -16.03 -3.52
C LEU A 5 -10.44 -15.46 -4.63
N LEU A 6 -10.76 -16.26 -5.65
CA LEU A 6 -11.65 -15.80 -6.75
C LEU A 6 -13.10 -15.68 -6.31
N SER A 7 -13.60 -16.57 -5.44
CA SER A 7 -14.95 -16.42 -4.86
C SER A 7 -15.00 -15.29 -3.83
N LEU A 8 -13.90 -14.99 -3.10
CA LEU A 8 -13.82 -13.80 -2.24
C LEU A 8 -13.80 -12.51 -3.06
N CYS A 9 -13.05 -12.43 -4.17
CA CYS A 9 -13.09 -11.26 -5.06
C CYS A 9 -14.49 -11.05 -5.68
N ALA A 10 -15.16 -12.11 -6.12
CA ALA A 10 -16.51 -12.01 -6.65
C ALA A 10 -17.56 -11.67 -5.58
N LEU A 11 -17.42 -12.20 -4.35
CA LEU A 11 -18.28 -11.81 -3.21
C LEU A 11 -17.96 -10.40 -2.69
N MET A 12 -16.68 -9.99 -2.68
CA MET A 12 -16.28 -8.65 -2.28
C MET A 12 -16.73 -7.59 -3.28
N LEU A 13 -16.70 -7.88 -4.58
CA LEU A 13 -17.24 -6.99 -5.61
C LEU A 13 -18.76 -6.85 -5.52
N SER A 14 -19.49 -7.90 -5.14
CA SER A 14 -20.93 -7.81 -4.90
C SER A 14 -21.29 -7.06 -3.62
N ALA A 15 -20.41 -7.07 -2.62
CA ALA A 15 -20.61 -6.40 -1.33
C ALA A 15 -20.02 -4.98 -1.32
N SER A 16 -18.87 -4.74 -1.95
CA SER A 16 -18.28 -3.42 -2.06
C SER A 16 -19.01 -2.50 -3.04
N ALA A 17 -19.68 -3.07 -4.05
CA ALA A 17 -20.51 -2.29 -4.95
C ALA A 17 -21.80 -1.75 -4.30
N ALA A 18 -22.26 -2.37 -3.21
CA ALA A 18 -23.33 -1.80 -2.39
C ALA A 18 -22.85 -0.65 -1.50
N ASN A 19 -21.54 -0.53 -1.28
CA ASN A 19 -20.91 0.47 -0.43
C ASN A 19 -19.71 1.17 -1.10
N ALA A 20 -19.60 1.09 -2.45
CA ALA A 20 -18.60 1.88 -3.17
C ALA A 20 -18.79 3.35 -2.80
N GLN A 21 -17.78 3.95 -2.18
CA GLN A 21 -17.76 5.39 -1.97
C GLN A 21 -17.73 6.07 -3.32
N TYR A 22 -18.86 6.65 -3.66
CA TYR A 22 -19.02 7.39 -4.88
C TYR A 22 -18.26 8.70 -4.76
N LEU A 23 -17.15 8.79 -5.44
CA LEU A 23 -16.56 10.09 -5.71
C LEU A 23 -17.53 10.80 -6.67
N THR A 24 -18.10 11.90 -6.18
CA THR A 24 -19.01 12.73 -6.95
C THR A 24 -18.47 13.05 -8.34
N SER A 25 -19.34 13.08 -9.32
CA SER A 25 -19.33 13.33 -10.77
C SER A 25 -18.18 14.14 -11.42
N SER A 26 -17.11 14.44 -10.74
CA SER A 26 -15.87 14.96 -11.31
C SER A 26 -14.80 13.90 -11.14
N VAL A 27 -14.43 13.23 -12.23
CA VAL A 27 -13.23 12.42 -12.29
C VAL A 27 -12.06 13.34 -11.98
N GLN A 28 -11.64 13.38 -10.72
CA GLN A 28 -10.31 13.81 -10.40
C GLN A 28 -9.42 12.62 -10.72
N LEU A 29 -8.91 12.60 -11.96
CA LEU A 29 -7.77 11.80 -12.27
C LEU A 29 -6.62 12.40 -11.46
N SER A 30 -6.46 11.92 -10.23
CA SER A 30 -5.26 12.21 -9.46
C SER A 30 -4.09 11.74 -10.32
N LYS A 31 -3.08 12.59 -10.45
CA LYS A 31 -1.77 12.21 -10.97
C LYS A 31 -1.17 11.17 -10.00
N HIS A 32 -1.66 9.96 -10.07
CA HIS A 32 -0.92 8.82 -9.58
C HIS A 32 0.12 8.59 -10.66
N ASN A 33 1.36 8.86 -10.35
CA ASN A 33 2.46 8.36 -11.13
C ASN A 33 2.24 6.85 -11.20
N MET A 34 1.82 6.36 -12.36
CA MET A 34 1.68 4.94 -12.63
C MET A 34 3.09 4.35 -12.69
N VAL A 35 3.67 4.16 -11.54
CA VAL A 35 4.77 3.24 -11.41
C VAL A 35 4.15 2.01 -10.81
N THR A 36 4.23 0.95 -11.56
CA THR A 36 4.13 -0.41 -11.07
C THR A 36 3.06 -1.25 -11.73
N ALA A 37 3.52 -2.01 -12.69
CA ALA A 37 3.03 -3.35 -12.86
C ALA A 37 3.33 -4.12 -11.58
N LYS A 38 2.43 -4.18 -10.63
CA LYS A 38 2.53 -5.12 -9.52
C LYS A 38 2.11 -6.47 -10.04
N ALA A 39 3.10 -7.32 -10.31
CA ALA A 39 2.84 -8.73 -10.48
C ALA A 39 2.17 -9.25 -9.21
N GLY A 40 1.02 -9.85 -9.37
CA GLY A 40 0.39 -10.60 -8.31
C GLY A 40 1.37 -11.63 -7.74
N ASN A 41 1.45 -11.69 -6.40
CA ASN A 41 2.23 -12.66 -5.63
C ASN A 41 3.75 -12.56 -5.80
N VAL A 42 4.35 -11.47 -5.34
CA VAL A 42 5.72 -11.56 -4.83
C VAL A 42 5.65 -12.47 -3.60
N LYS A 43 5.94 -13.74 -3.76
CA LYS A 43 6.27 -14.60 -2.63
C LYS A 43 7.60 -14.07 -2.12
N LEU A 44 7.63 -13.60 -0.88
CA LEU A 44 8.81 -13.09 -0.18
C LEU A 44 10.00 -14.08 -0.13
N HIS A 45 9.87 -15.29 -0.65
CA HIS A 45 10.83 -16.37 -0.54
C HIS A 45 11.02 -17.17 -1.82
N ASN A 46 11.45 -16.56 -2.90
CA ASN A 46 12.08 -17.35 -3.94
C ASN A 46 13.52 -16.84 -4.12
N VAL A 47 14.46 -17.50 -3.43
CA VAL A 47 15.86 -17.44 -3.82
C VAL A 47 15.93 -17.91 -5.27
N VAL A 48 16.08 -17.00 -6.20
CA VAL A 48 16.21 -17.32 -7.62
C VAL A 48 17.69 -17.63 -7.85
N ASP A 49 17.98 -18.87 -8.19
CA ASP A 49 19.31 -19.27 -8.65
C ASP A 49 19.63 -18.48 -9.94
N PRO A 50 20.78 -17.81 -10.04
CA PRO A 50 21.17 -17.04 -11.24
C PRO A 50 21.15 -17.87 -12.53
N SER A 51 21.28 -19.20 -12.43
CA SER A 51 21.13 -20.14 -13.55
C SER A 51 19.67 -20.35 -13.97
N GLN A 52 18.71 -19.87 -13.20
CA GLN A 52 17.28 -20.02 -13.44
C GLN A 52 16.61 -18.66 -13.63
N VAL A 53 16.89 -18.02 -14.76
CA VAL A 53 16.07 -16.90 -15.23
C VAL A 53 14.72 -17.47 -15.63
N ASN A 54 13.71 -17.31 -14.78
CA ASN A 54 12.33 -17.70 -15.11
C ASN A 54 11.73 -16.67 -16.06
N VAL A 55 11.80 -16.93 -17.35
CA VAL A 55 10.92 -16.26 -18.31
C VAL A 55 9.51 -16.74 -18.01
N ALA A 56 8.62 -15.81 -17.67
CA ALA A 56 7.22 -16.15 -17.44
C ALA A 56 6.69 -16.97 -18.61
N LYS A 57 6.01 -18.09 -18.32
CA LYS A 57 5.43 -18.96 -19.34
C LYS A 57 4.60 -18.11 -20.30
N LYS A 58 4.90 -18.26 -21.59
CA LYS A 58 4.23 -17.70 -22.74
C LYS A 58 2.74 -17.59 -22.51
N SER A 59 2.20 -16.36 -22.44
CA SER A 59 0.77 -16.18 -22.68
C SER A 59 0.48 -16.72 -24.07
N LEU A 60 -0.62 -17.44 -24.25
CA LEU A 60 -1.03 -17.97 -25.56
C LEU A 60 -0.96 -16.81 -26.57
N ALA A 61 -0.28 -17.03 -27.67
CA ALA A 61 0.11 -16.00 -28.62
C ALA A 61 -1.05 -15.08 -28.97
N PRO A 62 -0.92 -13.77 -28.80
CA PRO A 62 -1.95 -12.82 -29.20
C PRO A 62 -2.19 -12.95 -30.72
N GLN A 63 -3.39 -12.60 -31.14
CA GLN A 63 -3.73 -12.52 -32.56
C GLN A 63 -2.67 -11.64 -33.24
N LYS A 64 -2.15 -12.09 -34.39
CA LYS A 64 -0.96 -11.51 -35.02
C LYS A 64 -1.26 -10.09 -35.48
N LEU A 65 -0.81 -9.10 -34.72
CA LEU A 65 -0.80 -7.70 -35.16
C LEU A 65 0.07 -7.51 -36.38
N ASN A 66 -0.18 -6.46 -37.16
CA ASN A 66 0.70 -6.06 -38.24
C ASN A 66 2.06 -5.65 -37.67
N ALA A 67 3.14 -5.77 -38.48
CA ALA A 67 4.49 -5.45 -38.05
C ALA A 67 4.69 -4.00 -37.57
N ASN A 68 3.78 -3.10 -37.95
CA ASN A 68 3.79 -1.68 -37.57
C ASN A 68 2.86 -1.38 -36.38
N GLN A 69 2.22 -2.40 -35.79
CA GLN A 69 1.27 -2.26 -34.73
C GLN A 69 1.78 -2.83 -33.43
N LYS A 70 1.39 -2.21 -32.32
CA LYS A 70 1.57 -2.67 -30.95
C LYS A 70 0.31 -2.50 -30.13
N THR A 71 0.22 -3.30 -29.08
CA THR A 71 -0.81 -3.09 -28.06
C THR A 71 -0.24 -2.30 -26.90
N VAL A 72 -1.05 -1.40 -26.37
CA VAL A 72 -0.72 -0.55 -25.22
C VAL A 72 -1.88 -0.58 -24.27
N GLY A 73 -1.62 -0.89 -23.02
CA GLY A 73 -2.63 -0.92 -21.97
C GLY A 73 -2.05 -0.53 -20.63
N VAL A 74 -2.93 -0.38 -19.64
CA VAL A 74 -2.51 -0.23 -18.26
C VAL A 74 -2.00 -1.56 -17.71
N ALA A 75 -1.18 -1.51 -16.67
CA ALA A 75 -0.64 -2.71 -16.03
C ALA A 75 -1.77 -3.70 -15.65
N GLY A 76 -1.61 -4.96 -16.05
CA GLY A 76 -2.60 -6.01 -15.82
C GLY A 76 -3.73 -6.10 -16.84
N SER A 77 -3.86 -5.15 -17.78
CA SER A 77 -4.92 -5.17 -18.81
C SER A 77 -4.75 -6.27 -19.84
N GLY A 78 -3.57 -6.89 -19.91
CA GLY A 78 -3.26 -7.98 -20.83
C GLY A 78 -3.55 -9.38 -20.30
N THR A 79 -3.91 -9.54 -19.03
CA THR A 79 -4.10 -10.86 -18.40
C THR A 79 -5.39 -10.92 -17.63
N MET A 80 -6.27 -11.83 -18.01
CA MET A 80 -7.56 -12.04 -17.36
C MET A 80 -7.40 -12.86 -16.08
N ALA A 81 -7.91 -12.33 -14.97
CA ALA A 81 -7.96 -12.99 -13.67
C ALA A 81 -9.37 -13.52 -13.33
N GLY A 82 -10.41 -12.95 -13.94
CA GLY A 82 -11.80 -13.37 -13.71
C GLY A 82 -12.80 -12.47 -14.39
N GLY A 83 -14.08 -12.73 -14.12
CA GLY A 83 -15.22 -11.91 -14.55
C GLY A 83 -15.77 -11.05 -13.42
N ILE A 84 -16.17 -9.83 -13.73
CA ILE A 84 -16.85 -8.94 -12.79
C ILE A 84 -18.16 -8.40 -13.37
N GLY A 85 -19.08 -8.05 -12.49
CA GLY A 85 -20.29 -7.33 -12.80
C GLY A 85 -20.48 -6.18 -11.83
N LEU A 86 -20.90 -5.04 -12.33
CA LEU A 86 -21.26 -3.92 -11.47
C LEU A 86 -22.74 -4.04 -11.10
N PRO A 87 -23.10 -4.22 -9.82
CA PRO A 87 -24.47 -4.32 -9.41
C PRO A 87 -25.16 -2.99 -9.68
N SER A 88 -26.09 -3.01 -10.61
CA SER A 88 -26.96 -1.89 -10.87
C SER A 88 -28.42 -2.34 -10.76
N ALA A 89 -29.18 -1.73 -9.87
CA ALA A 89 -30.63 -1.83 -9.92
C ALA A 89 -31.10 -1.18 -11.22
N GLY A 90 -31.46 -1.99 -12.22
CA GLY A 90 -32.07 -1.54 -13.45
C GLY A 90 -31.13 -1.07 -14.57
N ASN A 91 -29.99 -1.72 -14.80
CA ASN A 91 -29.07 -1.43 -15.92
C ASN A 91 -28.65 0.05 -16.06
N LYS A 92 -28.29 0.68 -14.96
CA LYS A 92 -27.94 2.09 -14.92
C LYS A 92 -26.49 2.38 -15.28
N VAL A 93 -25.58 1.40 -15.10
CA VAL A 93 -24.20 1.49 -15.61
C VAL A 93 -24.21 1.20 -17.10
N LYS A 94 -23.61 2.09 -17.87
CA LYS A 94 -23.59 2.02 -19.33
C LYS A 94 -22.29 1.48 -19.88
N GLY A 95 -21.17 1.71 -19.19
CA GLY A 95 -19.86 1.27 -19.62
C GLY A 95 -18.82 1.24 -18.50
N VAL A 96 -17.72 0.55 -18.77
CA VAL A 96 -16.54 0.41 -17.90
C VAL A 96 -15.28 0.70 -18.69
N TYR A 97 -14.29 1.30 -18.02
CA TYR A 97 -13.15 1.88 -18.70
C TYR A 97 -11.91 1.87 -17.81
N ASN A 98 -10.72 1.74 -18.43
CA ASN A 98 -9.45 2.06 -17.81
C ASN A 98 -9.06 3.50 -18.14
N ALA A 99 -8.46 4.21 -17.20
CA ALA A 99 -7.79 5.49 -17.45
C ALA A 99 -6.31 5.23 -17.76
N MET A 100 -5.75 6.01 -18.68
CA MET A 100 -4.34 6.00 -19.05
C MET A 100 -3.81 7.44 -19.01
N ASP A 101 -2.67 7.64 -18.38
CA ASP A 101 -2.01 8.95 -18.39
C ASP A 101 -1.29 9.23 -19.70
N ALA A 102 -1.10 10.50 -20.04
CA ALA A 102 -0.35 10.88 -21.24
C ALA A 102 1.11 10.41 -21.20
N SER A 103 1.68 10.26 -20.00
CA SER A 103 3.04 9.73 -19.78
C SER A 103 3.17 8.27 -20.23
N ASP A 104 2.11 7.45 -20.10
CA ASP A 104 2.13 6.04 -20.53
C ASP A 104 2.24 5.89 -22.06
N LEU A 105 1.81 6.93 -22.76
CA LEU A 105 1.84 7.01 -24.21
C LEU A 105 3.08 7.72 -24.75
N ALA A 106 3.90 8.32 -23.89
CA ALA A 106 5.03 9.16 -24.31
C ALA A 106 6.03 8.42 -25.23
N LYS A 107 6.27 7.15 -24.95
CA LYS A 107 7.15 6.28 -25.76
C LYS A 107 6.58 5.90 -27.13
N PHE A 108 5.29 6.12 -27.36
CA PHE A 108 4.61 5.87 -28.62
C PHE A 108 4.39 7.16 -29.46
N LYS A 109 5.05 8.27 -29.13
CA LYS A 109 4.98 9.51 -29.90
C LYS A 109 5.29 9.25 -31.39
N GLY A 110 4.51 9.86 -32.28
CA GLY A 110 4.57 9.65 -33.70
C GLY A 110 3.79 8.43 -34.20
N ALA A 111 3.12 7.70 -33.31
CA ALA A 111 2.16 6.67 -33.68
C ALA A 111 0.72 7.21 -33.64
N LYS A 112 -0.20 6.45 -34.22
CA LYS A 112 -1.64 6.69 -34.17
C LYS A 112 -2.34 5.56 -33.42
N ILE A 113 -3.30 5.90 -32.57
CA ILE A 113 -4.24 4.95 -31.99
C ILE A 113 -5.26 4.61 -33.06
N VAL A 114 -5.25 3.36 -33.54
CA VAL A 114 -6.07 2.91 -34.69
C VAL A 114 -7.18 1.95 -34.29
N GLY A 115 -7.15 1.42 -33.06
CA GLY A 115 -8.14 0.44 -32.60
C GLY A 115 -7.93 0.05 -31.15
N ALA A 116 -8.61 -1.01 -30.75
CA ALA A 116 -8.45 -1.64 -29.44
C ALA A 116 -8.66 -3.14 -29.53
N ARG A 117 -8.07 -3.88 -28.59
CA ARG A 117 -8.38 -5.29 -28.30
C ARG A 117 -8.90 -5.44 -26.88
N TYR A 118 -9.77 -6.39 -26.68
CA TYR A 118 -10.43 -6.60 -25.37
C TYR A 118 -10.78 -8.05 -25.12
N LEU A 119 -10.79 -8.44 -23.86
CA LEU A 119 -11.30 -9.72 -23.36
C LEU A 119 -12.69 -9.52 -22.76
N ILE A 120 -13.50 -10.56 -22.77
CA ILE A 120 -14.79 -10.59 -22.11
C ILE A 120 -15.00 -11.93 -21.38
N TYR A 121 -15.66 -11.89 -20.22
CA TYR A 121 -16.01 -13.08 -19.45
C TYR A 121 -17.38 -13.66 -19.89
N ALA A 122 -18.28 -12.80 -20.31
CA ALA A 122 -19.55 -13.18 -20.93
C ALA A 122 -19.93 -12.14 -21.98
N SER A 123 -20.98 -12.40 -22.75
CA SER A 123 -21.41 -11.46 -23.81
C SER A 123 -21.74 -10.08 -23.24
N LEU A 124 -21.21 -9.04 -23.90
CA LEU A 124 -21.50 -7.63 -23.58
C LEU A 124 -22.89 -7.18 -24.05
N GLY A 125 -23.60 -8.01 -24.85
CA GLY A 125 -24.85 -7.67 -25.49
C GLY A 125 -24.65 -7.09 -26.90
N SER A 126 -25.73 -7.11 -27.71
CA SER A 126 -25.69 -6.77 -29.14
C SER A 126 -25.47 -5.29 -29.44
N SER A 127 -25.70 -4.40 -28.48
CA SER A 127 -25.51 -2.95 -28.61
C SER A 127 -24.22 -2.42 -27.99
N ALA A 128 -23.32 -3.32 -27.58
CA ALA A 128 -22.04 -2.94 -26.97
C ALA A 128 -21.11 -2.25 -27.98
N ASN A 129 -20.43 -1.22 -27.50
CA ASN A 129 -19.42 -0.50 -28.25
C ASN A 129 -18.12 -0.45 -27.47
N VAL A 130 -17.00 -0.48 -28.17
CA VAL A 130 -15.70 -0.08 -27.63
C VAL A 130 -15.55 1.41 -27.86
N GLU A 131 -15.17 2.13 -26.80
CA GLU A 131 -15.16 3.59 -26.78
C GLU A 131 -13.82 4.13 -26.28
N LEU A 132 -13.34 5.16 -26.98
CA LEU A 132 -12.15 5.91 -26.63
C LEU A 132 -12.54 7.37 -26.33
N TYR A 133 -12.14 7.85 -25.17
CA TYR A 133 -12.32 9.22 -24.74
C TYR A 133 -10.99 9.92 -24.58
N THR A 134 -10.88 11.17 -25.00
CA THR A 134 -9.81 12.09 -24.61
C THR A 134 -10.19 12.79 -23.31
N ILE A 135 -9.19 13.22 -22.52
CA ILE A 135 -9.43 13.97 -21.31
C ILE A 135 -9.20 15.45 -21.59
N GLU A 136 -10.24 16.24 -21.44
CA GLU A 136 -10.21 17.69 -21.63
C GLU A 136 -10.30 18.41 -20.28
N GLN A 137 -9.69 19.60 -20.21
CA GLN A 137 -9.82 20.49 -19.06
C GLN A 137 -11.01 21.42 -19.27
N VAL A 138 -12.14 21.11 -18.62
CA VAL A 138 -13.34 21.94 -18.69
C VAL A 138 -13.56 22.62 -17.33
N ASN A 139 -13.46 23.93 -17.27
CA ASN A 139 -13.57 24.71 -16.02
C ASN A 139 -12.64 24.22 -14.91
N GLY A 140 -11.40 23.85 -15.26
CA GLY A 140 -10.38 23.35 -14.34
C GLY A 140 -10.61 21.93 -13.84
N LYS A 141 -11.55 21.18 -14.45
CA LYS A 141 -11.82 19.78 -14.14
C LYS A 141 -11.50 18.89 -15.34
N SER A 142 -10.82 17.77 -15.09
CA SER A 142 -10.57 16.74 -16.09
C SER A 142 -11.90 16.06 -16.45
N THR A 143 -12.29 16.13 -17.72
CA THR A 143 -13.58 15.62 -18.21
C THR A 143 -13.32 14.70 -19.39
N PRO A 144 -13.73 13.40 -19.34
CA PRO A 144 -13.68 12.52 -20.49
C PRO A 144 -14.65 12.97 -21.59
N THR A 145 -14.13 13.22 -22.80
CA THR A 145 -14.88 13.60 -23.98
C THR A 145 -14.77 12.48 -25.03
N LEU A 146 -15.92 11.96 -25.49
CA LEU A 146 -15.92 10.85 -26.46
C LEU A 146 -15.23 11.27 -27.76
N TYR A 147 -14.13 10.56 -28.09
CA TYR A 147 -13.40 10.77 -29.32
C TYR A 147 -13.89 9.88 -30.46
N THR A 148 -14.07 8.59 -30.18
CA THR A 148 -14.57 7.61 -31.14
C THR A 148 -15.25 6.43 -30.45
N SER A 149 -16.16 5.77 -31.16
CA SER A 149 -16.89 4.61 -30.68
C SER A 149 -17.03 3.61 -31.84
N LYS A 150 -16.86 2.32 -31.56
CA LYS A 150 -16.97 1.24 -32.55
C LYS A 150 -17.76 0.08 -31.97
N ALA A 151 -18.69 -0.47 -32.76
CA ALA A 151 -19.48 -1.62 -32.33
C ALA A 151 -18.57 -2.82 -31.97
N ALA A 152 -18.80 -3.42 -30.80
CA ALA A 152 -18.15 -4.64 -30.32
C ALA A 152 -18.78 -5.86 -31.05
N SER A 153 -18.57 -5.95 -32.36
CA SER A 153 -19.19 -6.97 -33.22
C SER A 153 -18.61 -8.38 -33.02
N SER A 154 -17.35 -8.48 -32.60
CA SER A 154 -16.73 -9.75 -32.17
C SER A 154 -16.88 -9.88 -30.64
N GLN A 155 -17.43 -10.99 -30.18
CA GLN A 155 -17.62 -11.27 -28.75
C GLN A 155 -17.24 -12.72 -28.42
N LYS A 156 -15.98 -13.08 -28.67
CA LYS A 156 -15.38 -14.34 -28.24
C LYS A 156 -15.21 -14.29 -26.72
N VAL A 157 -15.86 -15.20 -26.02
CA VAL A 157 -15.79 -15.28 -24.56
C VAL A 157 -14.59 -16.11 -24.16
N SER A 158 -13.80 -15.63 -23.21
CA SER A 158 -12.71 -16.37 -22.59
C SER A 158 -13.23 -17.41 -21.63
N THR A 159 -12.69 -18.63 -21.69
CA THR A 159 -13.08 -19.76 -20.83
C THR A 159 -11.96 -20.13 -19.87
N GLN A 160 -12.34 -20.53 -18.65
CA GLN A 160 -11.40 -20.97 -17.63
C GLN A 160 -11.16 -22.48 -17.71
N ASP A 161 -9.91 -22.89 -17.80
CA ASP A 161 -9.54 -24.30 -17.60
C ASP A 161 -9.78 -24.69 -16.14
N GLN A 162 -10.65 -25.68 -15.93
CA GLN A 162 -11.06 -26.11 -14.59
C GLN A 162 -9.94 -26.82 -13.82
N THR A 163 -8.89 -27.26 -14.51
CA THR A 163 -7.74 -27.95 -13.92
C THR A 163 -6.66 -26.99 -13.48
N THR A 164 -6.29 -26.02 -14.34
CA THR A 164 -5.23 -25.06 -14.10
C THR A 164 -5.74 -23.77 -13.48
N GLY A 165 -7.02 -23.44 -13.68
CA GLY A 165 -7.61 -22.17 -13.29
C GLY A 165 -7.26 -21.00 -14.21
N GLU A 166 -6.51 -21.25 -15.28
CA GLU A 166 -6.10 -20.25 -16.26
C GLU A 166 -7.19 -19.98 -17.30
N PHE A 167 -7.22 -18.77 -17.87
CA PHE A 167 -8.14 -18.40 -18.94
C PHE A 167 -7.44 -18.51 -20.30
N ASP A 168 -8.18 -18.92 -21.33
CA ASP A 168 -7.71 -19.10 -22.71
C ASP A 168 -7.53 -17.76 -23.46
N GLN A 169 -7.87 -16.64 -22.84
CA GLN A 169 -7.66 -15.25 -23.30
C GLN A 169 -8.04 -15.02 -24.76
N GLN A 170 -9.30 -15.23 -25.11
CA GLN A 170 -9.86 -15.03 -26.45
C GLN A 170 -10.01 -13.54 -26.78
N TRP A 171 -8.95 -12.93 -27.32
CA TRP A 171 -8.94 -11.51 -27.69
C TRP A 171 -9.93 -11.20 -28.82
N ASN A 172 -10.69 -10.15 -28.61
CA ASN A 172 -11.54 -9.48 -29.58
C ASN A 172 -10.88 -8.17 -30.02
N GLU A 173 -11.07 -7.74 -31.26
CA GLU A 173 -10.47 -6.52 -31.80
C GLU A 173 -11.48 -5.65 -32.51
N VAL A 174 -11.28 -4.34 -32.44
CA VAL A 174 -11.98 -3.33 -33.24
C VAL A 174 -10.98 -2.36 -33.85
N THR A 175 -11.26 -1.92 -35.09
CA THR A 175 -10.56 -0.81 -35.72
C THR A 175 -11.46 0.42 -35.67
N PHE A 176 -10.94 1.52 -35.15
CA PHE A 176 -11.67 2.78 -35.07
C PHE A 176 -11.80 3.43 -36.45
N ASP A 177 -12.96 4.06 -36.71
CA ASP A 177 -13.18 4.79 -37.96
C ASP A 177 -12.38 6.11 -38.01
N LYS A 178 -11.94 6.61 -36.86
CA LYS A 178 -11.14 7.80 -36.69
C LYS A 178 -9.93 7.48 -35.81
N ALA A 179 -8.73 7.54 -36.39
CA ALA A 179 -7.49 7.37 -35.64
C ALA A 179 -7.16 8.64 -34.82
N LEU A 180 -6.53 8.46 -33.66
CA LEU A 180 -6.05 9.54 -32.80
C LEU A 180 -4.50 9.57 -32.84
N ASP A 181 -3.92 10.72 -33.16
CA ASP A 181 -2.47 10.89 -33.06
C ASP A 181 -2.06 10.89 -31.58
N VAL A 182 -1.06 10.08 -31.23
CA VAL A 182 -0.55 10.02 -29.85
C VAL A 182 0.00 11.37 -29.40
N ASN A 183 0.52 12.18 -30.30
CA ASN A 183 1.02 13.52 -29.99
C ASN A 183 -0.09 14.48 -29.50
N ASP A 184 -1.36 14.22 -29.88
CA ASP A 184 -2.50 15.03 -29.49
C ASP A 184 -3.04 14.66 -28.10
N VAL A 185 -2.53 13.58 -27.48
CA VAL A 185 -2.93 13.15 -26.13
C VAL A 185 -2.15 13.93 -25.07
N THR A 186 -2.73 14.99 -24.53
CA THR A 186 -2.03 15.87 -23.57
C THR A 186 -2.38 15.62 -22.11
N ASN A 187 -3.61 15.15 -21.83
CA ASN A 187 -4.13 14.98 -20.47
C ASN A 187 -4.48 13.50 -20.15
N GLY A 188 -4.06 12.58 -21.01
CA GLY A 188 -4.43 11.17 -20.91
C GLY A 188 -5.71 10.84 -21.67
N LEU A 189 -6.14 9.58 -21.55
CA LEU A 189 -7.36 9.08 -22.18
C LEU A 189 -8.05 8.00 -21.34
N VAL A 190 -9.27 7.65 -21.77
CA VAL A 190 -10.07 6.63 -21.16
C VAL A 190 -10.53 5.65 -22.23
N LEU A 191 -10.23 4.35 -22.05
CA LEU A 191 -10.54 3.28 -23.00
C LEU A 191 -11.40 2.24 -22.31
N GLY A 192 -12.49 1.86 -22.95
CA GLY A 192 -13.36 0.83 -22.40
C GLY A 192 -14.48 0.40 -23.36
N TYR A 193 -15.50 -0.19 -22.79
CA TYR A 193 -16.65 -0.64 -23.57
C TYR A 193 -17.95 -0.49 -22.80
N THR A 194 -19.03 -0.29 -23.57
CA THR A 194 -20.41 -0.36 -23.07
C THR A 194 -20.85 -1.82 -22.98
N TYR A 195 -21.79 -2.13 -22.10
CA TYR A 195 -22.28 -3.50 -21.93
C TYR A 195 -23.71 -3.52 -21.36
N THR A 196 -24.35 -4.68 -21.51
CA THR A 196 -25.62 -5.00 -20.86
C THR A 196 -25.40 -6.19 -19.93
N GLN A 197 -25.66 -6.00 -18.65
CA GLN A 197 -25.48 -7.03 -17.63
C GLN A 197 -26.83 -7.63 -17.26
N LYS A 198 -26.93 -8.95 -17.18
CA LYS A 198 -28.09 -9.62 -16.61
C LYS A 198 -28.06 -9.56 -15.08
N SER A 199 -29.16 -9.13 -14.48
CA SER A 199 -29.31 -9.02 -13.03
C SER A 199 -30.04 -10.22 -12.40
N THR A 200 -30.48 -11.17 -13.19
CA THR A 200 -31.35 -12.26 -12.75
C THR A 200 -30.58 -13.48 -12.27
N GLN A 201 -30.86 -13.86 -11.02
CA GLN A 201 -30.55 -15.17 -10.50
C GLN A 201 -31.49 -16.21 -11.16
N SER A 202 -30.96 -17.20 -11.83
CA SER A 202 -31.70 -18.39 -12.23
C SER A 202 -31.59 -19.44 -11.11
N GLY A 203 -32.70 -19.73 -10.44
CA GLY A 203 -32.72 -20.70 -9.34
C GLY A 203 -31.88 -20.33 -8.12
N GLY A 204 -31.70 -19.04 -7.82
CA GLY A 204 -30.95 -18.56 -6.65
C GLY A 204 -29.42 -18.50 -6.86
N LYS A 205 -28.93 -18.76 -8.07
CA LYS A 205 -27.49 -18.66 -8.41
C LYS A 205 -27.27 -17.59 -9.47
N TYR A 206 -26.20 -16.83 -9.32
CA TYR A 206 -25.71 -15.93 -10.37
C TYR A 206 -25.13 -16.74 -11.52
N THR A 207 -25.49 -16.39 -12.76
CA THR A 207 -24.91 -16.96 -13.99
C THR A 207 -23.75 -16.09 -14.48
N ASP A 208 -22.91 -16.63 -15.37
CA ASP A 208 -21.76 -15.89 -15.95
C ASP A 208 -22.18 -14.58 -16.62
N GLU A 209 -23.39 -14.51 -17.16
CA GLU A 209 -23.97 -13.31 -17.77
C GLU A 209 -24.18 -12.13 -16.78
N CYS A 210 -24.07 -12.39 -15.47
CA CYS A 210 -24.04 -11.35 -14.45
C CYS A 210 -22.64 -10.72 -14.30
N TYR A 211 -21.62 -11.31 -14.92
CA TYR A 211 -20.21 -10.91 -14.82
C TYR A 211 -19.53 -10.71 -16.19
N PRO A 212 -20.08 -9.91 -17.10
CA PRO A 212 -19.61 -9.85 -18.48
C PRO A 212 -18.21 -9.26 -18.66
N ILE A 213 -17.71 -8.51 -17.66
CA ILE A 213 -16.49 -7.73 -17.75
C ILE A 213 -15.30 -8.62 -17.39
N ALA A 214 -14.34 -8.76 -18.30
CA ALA A 214 -13.08 -9.42 -18.00
C ALA A 214 -12.18 -8.48 -17.18
N ALA A 215 -11.80 -8.91 -15.98
CA ALA A 215 -10.93 -8.16 -15.08
C ALA A 215 -9.55 -8.80 -14.98
N GLY A 216 -8.52 -7.96 -14.92
CA GLY A 216 -7.14 -8.29 -14.61
C GLY A 216 -6.68 -7.64 -13.32
N SER A 217 -5.60 -8.16 -12.72
CA SER A 217 -4.96 -7.51 -11.59
C SER A 217 -4.25 -6.25 -12.08
N GLY A 218 -4.53 -5.09 -11.50
CA GLY A 218 -3.93 -3.84 -11.94
C GLY A 218 -4.24 -2.67 -11.01
N THR A 219 -3.57 -1.56 -11.25
CA THR A 219 -3.50 -0.44 -10.30
C THR A 219 -4.08 0.87 -10.77
N SER A 220 -4.38 1.00 -12.07
CA SER A 220 -4.91 2.25 -12.62
C SER A 220 -6.36 2.52 -12.27
N GLY A 221 -7.04 1.49 -11.74
CA GLY A 221 -8.44 1.56 -11.38
C GLY A 221 -9.41 1.48 -12.55
N VAL A 222 -10.65 1.17 -12.23
CA VAL A 222 -11.75 1.09 -13.20
C VAL A 222 -12.68 2.26 -13.00
N LEU A 223 -12.97 2.94 -14.10
CA LEU A 223 -14.04 3.94 -14.18
C LEU A 223 -15.31 3.29 -14.71
N ALA A 224 -16.45 3.75 -14.23
CA ALA A 224 -17.76 3.43 -14.79
C ALA A 224 -18.48 4.70 -15.21
N TYR A 225 -19.22 4.63 -16.32
CA TYR A 225 -20.14 5.67 -16.72
C TYR A 225 -21.56 5.17 -16.60
N GLY A 226 -22.40 5.89 -15.87
CA GLY A 226 -23.80 5.54 -15.63
C GLY A 226 -24.35 6.15 -14.36
N ASP A 227 -25.36 5.53 -13.79
CA ASP A 227 -25.95 5.95 -12.51
C ASP A 227 -25.74 4.85 -11.46
N LEU A 228 -24.81 5.10 -10.53
CA LEU A 228 -24.54 4.23 -9.38
C LEU A 228 -25.29 4.66 -8.10
N GLY A 229 -26.35 5.44 -8.26
CA GLY A 229 -27.23 5.87 -7.15
C GLY A 229 -27.15 7.37 -6.84
N GLN A 230 -26.30 8.11 -7.52
CA GLN A 230 -26.13 9.56 -7.37
C GLN A 230 -26.36 10.35 -8.66
N GLY A 231 -27.03 9.74 -9.65
CA GLY A 231 -27.27 10.31 -10.97
C GLY A 231 -26.29 9.78 -12.02
N THR A 232 -26.53 10.16 -13.29
CA THR A 232 -25.67 9.73 -14.40
C THR A 232 -24.37 10.54 -14.40
N GLY A 233 -23.24 9.85 -14.37
CA GLY A 233 -21.90 10.48 -14.36
C GLY A 233 -20.78 9.45 -14.47
N TRP A 234 -19.55 9.93 -14.32
CA TRP A 234 -18.35 9.10 -14.21
C TRP A 234 -18.07 8.78 -12.75
N TYR A 235 -17.76 7.52 -12.46
CA TYR A 235 -17.47 7.01 -11.13
C TYR A 235 -16.19 6.17 -11.17
N GLN A 236 -15.31 6.34 -10.18
CA GLN A 236 -14.23 5.41 -9.94
C GLN A 236 -14.77 4.25 -9.10
N VAL A 237 -14.73 3.03 -9.61
CA VAL A 237 -15.34 1.86 -8.97
C VAL A 237 -14.34 0.96 -8.27
N SER A 238 -13.07 0.98 -8.67
CA SER A 238 -12.00 0.26 -7.98
C SER A 238 -10.62 0.80 -8.37
N ASN A 239 -9.65 0.62 -7.47
CA ASN A 239 -8.21 0.77 -7.75
C ASN A 239 -7.46 -0.56 -7.68
N GLU A 240 -8.16 -1.69 -7.47
CA GLU A 240 -7.55 -3.00 -7.21
C GLU A 240 -7.52 -3.90 -8.45
N PHE A 241 -8.25 -3.53 -9.47
CA PHE A 241 -8.30 -4.27 -10.74
C PHE A 241 -8.42 -3.30 -11.93
N VAL A 242 -8.16 -3.83 -13.10
CA VAL A 242 -8.35 -3.15 -14.38
C VAL A 242 -9.22 -4.03 -15.27
N ILE A 243 -9.87 -3.44 -16.28
CA ILE A 243 -10.51 -4.25 -17.31
C ILE A 243 -9.47 -4.70 -18.35
N CYS A 244 -9.65 -5.90 -18.89
CA CYS A 244 -8.76 -6.47 -19.87
C CYS A 244 -9.03 -5.85 -21.26
N ILE A 245 -8.51 -4.65 -21.49
CA ILE A 245 -8.61 -3.90 -22.73
C ILE A 245 -7.33 -3.12 -22.99
N GLN A 246 -6.88 -3.10 -24.25
CA GLN A 246 -5.66 -2.43 -24.68
C GLN A 246 -5.90 -1.66 -25.97
N LEU A 247 -5.21 -0.54 -26.15
CA LEU A 247 -5.13 0.18 -27.43
C LEU A 247 -4.34 -0.63 -28.45
N ILE A 248 -4.65 -0.43 -29.73
CA ILE A 248 -3.78 -0.79 -30.86
C ILE A 248 -3.22 0.52 -31.40
N VAL A 249 -1.90 0.67 -31.28
CA VAL A 249 -1.16 1.80 -31.87
C VAL A 249 -0.42 1.36 -33.11
N GLU A 250 -0.31 2.25 -34.10
CA GLU A 250 0.35 1.99 -35.37
C GLU A 250 1.33 3.11 -35.70
N ARG A 251 2.54 2.75 -36.09
CA ARG A 251 3.60 3.69 -36.51
C ARG A 251 4.15 3.28 -37.87
N GLU A 252 4.22 4.21 -38.81
CA GLU A 252 4.85 3.99 -40.09
C GLU A 252 6.34 3.60 -39.91
N GLY A 253 6.76 2.49 -40.52
CA GLY A 253 8.08 1.92 -40.31
C GLY A 253 8.27 1.08 -39.08
N GLY A 254 7.23 0.96 -38.23
CA GLY A 254 7.27 0.23 -36.96
C GLY A 254 7.92 1.01 -35.81
N PHE A 255 8.02 0.36 -34.66
CA PHE A 255 8.65 0.90 -33.45
C PHE A 255 10.11 0.46 -33.38
N PRO A 256 11.07 1.33 -32.99
CA PRO A 256 12.46 0.96 -32.81
C PRO A 256 12.60 -0.15 -31.74
N ASP A 257 13.72 -0.88 -31.80
CA ASP A 257 14.03 -1.87 -30.78
C ASP A 257 14.23 -1.15 -29.42
N ASP A 258 13.39 -1.49 -28.43
CA ASP A 258 13.27 -0.74 -27.19
C ASP A 258 12.81 -1.66 -26.07
N LEU A 259 13.53 -1.64 -24.95
CA LEU A 259 13.17 -2.31 -23.70
C LEU A 259 13.19 -1.29 -22.57
N GLY A 260 12.16 -1.31 -21.74
CA GLY A 260 12.13 -0.53 -20.51
C GLY A 260 12.11 -1.42 -19.27
N ILE A 261 12.61 -0.95 -18.16
CA ILE A 261 12.55 -1.61 -16.86
C ILE A 261 11.54 -0.89 -15.99
N ALA A 262 10.41 -1.55 -15.70
CA ALA A 262 9.33 -0.93 -14.95
C ALA A 262 9.58 -0.93 -13.44
N GLN A 263 10.18 -2.00 -12.92
CA GLN A 263 10.38 -2.17 -11.48
C GLN A 263 11.54 -3.12 -11.20
N VAL A 264 12.24 -2.86 -10.08
CA VAL A 264 13.16 -3.80 -9.44
C VAL A 264 12.64 -4.08 -8.03
N ALA A 265 12.60 -5.34 -7.61
CA ALA A 265 12.22 -5.76 -6.28
C ALA A 265 13.32 -6.65 -5.68
N THR A 266 13.59 -6.48 -4.37
CA THR A 266 14.59 -7.25 -3.63
C THR A 266 14.25 -7.32 -2.14
N ASN A 267 14.96 -8.14 -1.39
CA ASN A 267 14.82 -8.16 0.07
C ASN A 267 15.22 -6.81 0.67
N PRO A 268 14.47 -6.31 1.66
CA PRO A 268 14.73 -4.98 2.22
C PRO A 268 15.99 -4.91 3.09
N MET A 269 16.40 -6.03 3.69
CA MET A 269 17.61 -6.10 4.54
C MET A 269 18.36 -7.41 4.34
N LEU A 270 19.70 -7.35 4.34
CA LEU A 270 20.59 -8.51 4.21
C LEU A 270 21.89 -8.30 4.99
N LYS A 271 22.55 -9.40 5.30
CA LYS A 271 23.93 -9.35 5.80
C LYS A 271 24.91 -9.18 4.65
N PRO A 272 26.13 -8.64 4.91
CA PRO A 272 27.10 -8.35 3.86
C PRO A 272 27.67 -9.60 3.17
N ASP A 273 27.45 -10.79 3.74
CA ASP A 273 27.88 -12.09 3.21
C ASP A 273 26.73 -12.94 2.64
N GLU A 274 25.53 -12.38 2.56
CA GLU A 274 24.37 -13.06 2.01
C GLU A 274 24.24 -12.83 0.50
N LYS A 275 23.39 -13.64 -0.11
CA LYS A 275 23.00 -13.51 -1.50
C LYS A 275 21.76 -12.63 -1.60
N LEU A 276 21.81 -11.60 -2.44
CA LEU A 276 20.74 -10.66 -2.73
C LEU A 276 19.88 -11.20 -3.90
N PRO A 277 18.73 -11.82 -3.64
CA PRO A 277 17.80 -12.17 -4.70
C PRO A 277 17.09 -10.91 -5.17
N PHE A 278 16.89 -10.80 -6.48
CA PHE A 278 16.11 -9.71 -7.03
C PHE A 278 15.32 -10.13 -8.27
N GLU A 279 14.23 -9.44 -8.48
CA GLU A 279 13.35 -9.58 -9.63
C GLU A 279 13.15 -8.22 -10.28
N PHE A 280 12.96 -8.20 -11.60
CA PHE A 280 12.65 -6.99 -12.32
C PHE A 280 11.70 -7.26 -13.48
N TYR A 281 10.95 -6.24 -13.86
CA TYR A 281 9.96 -6.30 -14.91
C TYR A 281 10.44 -5.55 -16.13
N VAL A 282 10.47 -6.24 -17.26
CA VAL A 282 10.90 -5.69 -18.55
C VAL A 282 9.71 -5.62 -19.47
N ASN A 283 9.52 -4.48 -20.11
CA ASN A 283 8.58 -4.31 -21.21
C ASN A 283 9.33 -4.14 -22.53
N ASN A 284 8.71 -4.59 -23.61
CA ASN A 284 9.21 -4.39 -24.96
C ASN A 284 8.30 -3.41 -25.70
N SER A 285 8.79 -2.19 -25.91
CA SER A 285 8.10 -1.14 -26.67
C SER A 285 8.42 -1.17 -28.16
N GLY A 286 9.40 -1.98 -28.60
CA GLY A 286 9.76 -2.18 -30.00
C GLY A 286 8.81 -3.07 -30.79
N SER A 287 8.81 -3.01 -32.11
CA SER A 287 7.98 -3.85 -32.99
C SER A 287 8.43 -5.30 -33.08
N LYS A 288 9.68 -5.58 -32.76
CA LYS A 288 10.27 -6.92 -32.85
C LYS A 288 10.39 -7.53 -31.46
N ALA A 289 10.16 -8.84 -31.36
CA ALA A 289 10.53 -9.56 -30.16
C ALA A 289 12.03 -9.42 -29.89
N CYS A 290 12.41 -9.14 -28.66
CA CYS A 290 13.78 -9.13 -28.23
C CYS A 290 14.20 -10.54 -27.79
N THR A 291 15.13 -11.14 -28.55
CA THR A 291 15.64 -12.50 -28.29
C THR A 291 17.09 -12.50 -27.81
N ASN A 292 17.74 -11.34 -27.84
CA ASN A 292 19.11 -11.15 -27.39
C ASN A 292 19.22 -9.82 -26.63
N ALA A 293 18.95 -9.87 -25.32
CA ALA A 293 19.09 -8.71 -24.43
C ALA A 293 20.16 -8.96 -23.39
N SER A 294 20.85 -7.89 -23.01
CA SER A 294 21.66 -7.88 -21.80
C SER A 294 21.34 -6.68 -20.93
N PHE A 295 21.57 -6.85 -19.62
CA PHE A 295 21.28 -5.87 -18.59
C PHE A 295 22.49 -5.74 -17.66
N ASP A 296 22.92 -4.51 -17.40
CA ASP A 296 23.90 -4.26 -16.34
C ASP A 296 23.18 -4.28 -14.99
N VAL A 297 23.77 -5.02 -14.04
CA VAL A 297 23.39 -4.97 -12.62
C VAL A 297 24.28 -3.94 -11.95
N LEU A 298 23.65 -2.95 -11.35
CA LEU A 298 24.34 -1.85 -10.68
C LEU A 298 24.24 -2.02 -9.17
N LEU A 299 25.36 -1.84 -8.47
CA LEU A 299 25.43 -1.75 -7.02
C LEU A 299 26.04 -0.39 -6.68
N ASP A 300 25.26 0.45 -5.96
CA ASP A 300 25.64 1.83 -5.64
C ASP A 300 26.11 2.61 -6.90
N ASN A 301 25.33 2.49 -7.98
CA ASN A 301 25.55 3.12 -9.28
C ASN A 301 26.80 2.63 -10.05
N LYS A 302 27.40 1.51 -9.63
CA LYS A 302 28.51 0.90 -10.36
C LYS A 302 28.06 -0.42 -10.97
N ALA A 303 28.32 -0.63 -12.26
CA ALA A 303 28.06 -1.91 -12.90
C ALA A 303 28.98 -2.98 -12.28
N VAL A 304 28.37 -4.02 -11.71
CA VAL A 304 29.04 -5.10 -10.99
C VAL A 304 28.84 -6.46 -11.64
N ALA A 305 27.76 -6.62 -12.43
CA ALA A 305 27.47 -7.84 -13.15
C ALA A 305 26.70 -7.54 -14.43
N GLU A 306 26.65 -8.49 -15.35
CA GLU A 306 25.84 -8.45 -16.55
C GLU A 306 24.92 -9.68 -16.57
N LEU A 307 23.65 -9.46 -16.82
CA LEU A 307 22.65 -10.49 -17.08
C LEU A 307 22.39 -10.58 -18.57
N THR A 308 22.26 -11.78 -19.08
CA THR A 308 21.88 -12.02 -20.47
C THR A 308 20.61 -12.83 -20.54
N LEU A 309 19.76 -12.52 -21.51
CA LEU A 309 18.56 -13.31 -21.76
C LEU A 309 18.96 -14.76 -22.11
N PRO A 310 18.28 -15.80 -21.55
CA PRO A 310 18.56 -17.18 -21.93
C PRO A 310 18.42 -17.39 -23.46
N LYS A 311 19.16 -18.35 -24.00
CA LYS A 311 19.24 -18.63 -25.45
C LYS A 311 17.86 -18.82 -26.10
N ASP A 312 16.89 -19.38 -25.35
CA ASP A 312 15.53 -19.61 -25.83
C ASP A 312 14.53 -18.58 -25.27
N GLY A 313 15.04 -17.54 -24.60
CA GLY A 313 14.25 -16.46 -24.03
C GLY A 313 13.80 -15.46 -25.11
N SER A 314 12.63 -14.90 -24.90
CA SER A 314 12.08 -13.86 -25.79
C SER A 314 11.23 -12.89 -24.97
N ILE A 315 11.44 -11.60 -25.20
CA ILE A 315 10.62 -10.53 -24.63
C ILE A 315 9.78 -9.98 -25.79
N SER A 316 8.56 -10.47 -25.91
CA SER A 316 7.62 -10.06 -26.97
C SER A 316 6.41 -9.31 -26.43
N ASP A 317 6.14 -9.43 -25.13
CA ASP A 317 4.97 -8.89 -24.44
C ASP A 317 5.33 -7.66 -23.61
N GLU A 318 4.31 -6.95 -23.14
CA GLU A 318 4.47 -5.69 -22.42
C GLU A 318 5.28 -5.83 -21.13
N TYR A 319 5.11 -6.96 -20.39
CA TYR A 319 5.83 -7.18 -19.13
C TYR A 319 6.28 -8.64 -18.98
N VAL A 320 7.58 -8.81 -18.96
CA VAL A 320 8.22 -10.09 -18.65
C VAL A 320 8.96 -9.95 -17.32
N LYS A 321 8.68 -10.84 -16.38
CA LYS A 321 9.40 -10.89 -15.10
C LYS A 321 10.69 -11.70 -15.27
N LEU A 322 11.82 -11.08 -14.98
CA LEU A 322 13.14 -11.69 -14.91
C LEU A 322 13.64 -11.64 -13.46
N GLY A 323 14.57 -12.54 -13.11
CA GLY A 323 15.16 -12.55 -11.79
C GLY A 323 16.57 -13.09 -11.78
N ALA A 324 17.36 -12.68 -10.79
CA ALA A 324 18.73 -13.13 -10.58
C ALA A 324 19.09 -13.03 -9.10
N THR A 325 20.31 -13.45 -8.76
CA THR A 325 20.88 -13.35 -7.43
C THR A 325 22.29 -12.78 -7.51
N LEU A 326 22.58 -11.75 -6.73
CA LEU A 326 23.91 -11.16 -6.61
C LEU A 326 24.55 -11.65 -5.31
N ASP A 327 25.79 -12.13 -5.36
CA ASP A 327 26.55 -12.54 -4.17
C ASP A 327 27.21 -11.31 -3.55
N LEU A 328 26.71 -10.88 -2.38
CA LEU A 328 27.19 -9.66 -1.72
C LEU A 328 28.57 -9.83 -1.08
N SER A 329 29.01 -11.07 -0.82
CA SER A 329 30.31 -11.35 -0.16
C SER A 329 31.52 -10.79 -0.93
N GLU A 330 31.35 -10.54 -2.24
CA GLU A 330 32.41 -10.03 -3.11
C GLU A 330 32.61 -8.50 -3.00
N TYR A 331 31.68 -7.75 -2.35
CA TYR A 331 31.65 -6.28 -2.44
C TYR A 331 32.02 -5.53 -1.16
N ASN A 332 32.25 -6.24 -0.04
CA ASN A 332 32.63 -5.64 1.25
C ASN A 332 31.71 -4.47 1.66
N LEU A 333 30.40 -4.66 1.60
CA LEU A 333 29.43 -3.63 1.92
C LEU A 333 29.44 -3.26 3.40
N GLU A 334 29.39 -1.97 3.70
CA GLU A 334 29.23 -1.46 5.05
C GLU A 334 27.75 -1.50 5.49
N ASN A 335 27.52 -1.44 6.82
CA ASN A 335 26.17 -1.22 7.34
C ASN A 335 25.60 0.09 6.80
N GLY A 336 24.38 0.03 6.24
CA GLY A 336 23.74 1.21 5.69
C GLY A 336 22.78 0.91 4.54
N ALA A 337 22.29 1.96 3.91
CA ALA A 337 21.46 1.87 2.73
C ALA A 337 22.32 1.73 1.46
N HIS A 338 21.94 0.79 0.60
CA HIS A 338 22.56 0.52 -0.69
C HIS A 338 21.49 0.50 -1.78
N VAL A 339 21.93 0.70 -3.02
CA VAL A 339 21.06 0.75 -4.19
C VAL A 339 21.40 -0.37 -5.15
N LEU A 340 20.41 -1.18 -5.48
CA LEU A 340 20.45 -2.15 -6.55
C LEU A 340 19.76 -1.56 -7.78
N GLY A 341 20.47 -1.38 -8.89
CA GLY A 341 19.91 -0.96 -10.16
C GLY A 341 19.97 -2.07 -11.18
N VAL A 342 19.04 -2.07 -12.13
CA VAL A 342 19.10 -2.87 -13.33
C VAL A 342 18.95 -1.92 -14.52
N LYS A 343 19.87 -1.99 -15.48
CA LYS A 343 19.89 -1.10 -16.63
C LYS A 343 19.95 -1.90 -17.94
N VAL A 344 19.12 -1.55 -18.89
CA VAL A 344 19.19 -2.12 -20.25
C VAL A 344 20.56 -1.78 -20.86
N LYS A 345 21.30 -2.79 -21.31
CA LYS A 345 22.61 -2.64 -21.93
C LYS A 345 22.56 -2.88 -23.42
N LYS A 346 21.90 -3.97 -23.87
CA LYS A 346 21.76 -4.33 -25.29
C LYS A 346 20.34 -4.82 -25.56
N VAL A 347 19.83 -4.45 -26.73
CA VAL A 347 18.54 -4.91 -27.27
C VAL A 347 18.79 -5.51 -28.62
N ASN A 348 18.51 -6.81 -28.82
CA ASN A 348 18.85 -7.59 -30.02
C ASN A 348 20.33 -7.50 -30.43
N GLY A 349 21.22 -7.31 -29.42
CA GLY A 349 22.67 -7.23 -29.60
C GLY A 349 23.22 -5.83 -29.89
N GLU A 350 22.36 -4.84 -30.10
CA GLU A 350 22.71 -3.44 -30.35
C GLU A 350 22.49 -2.57 -29.11
N ASP A 351 23.02 -1.34 -29.12
CA ASP A 351 22.73 -0.35 -28.08
C ASP A 351 21.24 0.04 -28.13
N PRO A 352 20.62 0.33 -26.99
CA PRO A 352 19.22 0.80 -26.94
C PRO A 352 19.02 2.01 -27.87
N SER A 353 17.97 1.97 -28.69
CA SER A 353 17.70 3.00 -29.69
C SER A 353 16.35 3.69 -29.56
N GLY A 354 15.53 3.22 -28.62
CA GLY A 354 14.20 3.75 -28.31
C GLY A 354 14.19 4.81 -27.22
N ASP A 355 13.22 4.73 -26.33
CA ASP A 355 13.11 5.60 -25.16
C ASP A 355 14.06 5.14 -24.06
N THR A 356 15.16 5.85 -23.88
CA THR A 356 16.15 5.51 -22.83
C THR A 356 15.76 6.02 -21.43
N SER A 357 14.63 6.70 -21.29
CA SER A 357 14.20 7.24 -19.99
C SER A 357 13.71 6.17 -19.00
N ASP A 358 13.31 5.00 -19.50
CA ASP A 358 12.88 3.84 -18.72
C ASP A 358 13.88 2.66 -18.78
N ASP A 359 15.10 2.87 -19.34
CA ASP A 359 16.16 1.86 -19.36
C ASP A 359 16.65 1.42 -17.99
N LEU A 360 16.45 2.22 -16.94
CA LEU A 360 16.94 1.99 -15.58
C LEU A 360 15.80 2.01 -14.58
N ALA A 361 15.75 0.96 -13.78
CA ALA A 361 15.02 0.98 -12.51
C ALA A 361 15.92 0.54 -11.36
N ALA A 362 15.58 0.96 -10.13
CA ALA A 362 16.38 0.69 -8.96
C ALA A 362 15.50 0.41 -7.74
N ALA A 363 16.05 -0.38 -6.80
CA ALA A 363 15.50 -0.63 -5.48
C ALA A 363 16.55 -0.33 -4.41
N GLN A 364 16.11 0.13 -3.26
CA GLN A 364 16.97 0.31 -2.10
C GLN A 364 16.88 -0.91 -1.19
N PHE A 365 18.03 -1.38 -0.71
CA PHE A 365 18.13 -2.38 0.34
C PHE A 365 19.10 -1.90 1.42
N ARG A 366 19.14 -2.60 2.56
CA ARG A 366 20.01 -2.24 3.67
C ARG A 366 20.87 -3.40 4.09
N VAL A 367 22.14 -3.10 4.37
CA VAL A 367 23.09 -4.06 4.91
C VAL A 367 23.22 -3.86 6.42
N TYR A 368 23.17 -4.96 7.17
CA TYR A 368 23.31 -4.99 8.62
C TYR A 368 24.20 -6.14 9.08
N THR A 369 24.85 -5.99 10.25
CA THR A 369 25.68 -7.03 10.87
C THR A 369 25.12 -7.50 12.20
N GLU A 370 24.29 -6.69 12.86
CA GLU A 370 23.69 -6.97 14.16
C GLU A 370 22.20 -6.63 14.13
N THR A 371 21.42 -7.35 14.93
CA THR A 371 19.97 -7.16 15.04
C THR A 371 19.54 -7.13 16.51
N THR A 372 18.33 -6.64 16.74
CA THR A 372 17.62 -6.76 18.00
C THR A 372 16.25 -7.40 17.77
N THR A 373 15.56 -7.80 18.83
CA THR A 373 14.22 -8.37 18.71
C THR A 373 13.21 -7.25 18.44
N ARG A 374 12.27 -7.46 17.51
CA ARG A 374 11.12 -6.59 17.34
C ARG A 374 10.27 -6.66 18.61
N GLN A 375 9.96 -5.51 19.20
CA GLN A 375 9.23 -5.43 20.46
C GLN A 375 7.72 -5.61 20.23
N TYR A 376 7.20 -4.95 19.19
CA TYR A 376 5.82 -5.08 18.72
C TYR A 376 5.75 -4.98 17.21
N ASN A 377 4.72 -5.60 16.65
CA ASN A 377 4.32 -5.48 15.26
C ASN A 377 3.21 -4.43 15.15
N LEU A 378 3.40 -3.40 14.33
CA LEU A 378 2.36 -2.40 14.06
C LEU A 378 1.30 -2.99 13.13
N VAL A 379 0.04 -2.98 13.55
CA VAL A 379 -1.11 -3.33 12.71
C VAL A 379 -2.05 -2.15 12.65
N GLU A 380 -2.12 -1.48 11.50
CA GLU A 380 -3.02 -0.36 11.25
C GLU A 380 -4.28 -0.88 10.54
N GLN A 381 -5.37 -0.98 11.28
CA GLN A 381 -6.70 -1.32 10.76
C GLN A 381 -7.35 -0.06 10.17
N PHE A 382 -7.95 -0.18 8.99
CA PHE A 382 -8.78 0.84 8.38
C PHE A 382 -10.25 0.40 8.46
N THR A 383 -11.10 1.21 9.09
CA THR A 383 -12.44 0.83 9.48
C THR A 383 -13.42 2.01 9.47
N SER A 384 -14.71 1.74 9.63
CA SER A 384 -15.74 2.76 9.78
C SER A 384 -16.95 2.20 10.55
N THR A 385 -17.59 3.05 11.35
CA THR A 385 -18.84 2.68 12.06
C THR A 385 -20.00 2.40 11.11
N SER A 386 -19.96 2.90 9.89
CA SER A 386 -20.96 2.66 8.83
C SER A 386 -20.61 1.49 7.91
N CYS A 387 -19.49 0.82 8.13
CA CYS A 387 -19.04 -0.32 7.32
C CYS A 387 -19.72 -1.62 7.73
N VAL A 388 -20.33 -2.30 6.76
CA VAL A 388 -21.12 -3.53 6.99
C VAL A 388 -20.27 -4.68 7.51
N TYR A 389 -19.08 -4.88 6.93
CA TYR A 389 -18.21 -6.03 7.22
C TYR A 389 -17.08 -5.71 8.21
N CYS A 390 -17.00 -4.46 8.71
CA CYS A 390 -15.98 -4.09 9.68
C CYS A 390 -16.05 -4.88 11.00
N PRO A 391 -17.21 -5.33 11.49
CA PRO A 391 -17.25 -6.25 12.63
C PRO A 391 -16.46 -7.54 12.40
N TRP A 392 -16.47 -8.10 11.19
CA TRP A 392 -15.68 -9.30 10.85
C TRP A 392 -14.17 -9.02 10.90
N GLY A 393 -13.74 -7.88 10.35
CA GLY A 393 -12.35 -7.45 10.45
C GLY A 393 -11.88 -7.24 11.90
N TYR A 394 -12.74 -6.73 12.77
CA TYR A 394 -12.46 -6.63 14.20
C TYR A 394 -12.25 -8.00 14.86
N GLU A 395 -13.11 -8.97 14.58
CA GLU A 395 -12.97 -10.32 15.15
C GLU A 395 -11.70 -11.02 14.62
N ALA A 396 -11.34 -10.83 13.36
CA ALA A 396 -10.11 -11.34 12.77
C ALA A 396 -8.86 -10.78 13.51
N LEU A 397 -8.80 -9.46 13.74
CA LEU A 397 -7.70 -8.84 14.47
C LEU A 397 -7.70 -9.15 15.96
N ARG A 398 -8.86 -9.36 16.59
CA ARG A 398 -8.94 -9.88 17.96
C ARG A 398 -8.35 -11.28 18.08
N ALA A 399 -8.63 -12.15 17.13
CA ALA A 399 -8.05 -13.49 17.10
C ALA A 399 -6.51 -13.41 16.97
N LEU A 400 -6.00 -12.56 16.10
CA LEU A 400 -4.56 -12.32 15.96
C LEU A 400 -3.95 -11.78 17.27
N ALA A 401 -4.52 -10.72 17.88
CA ALA A 401 -4.03 -10.14 19.13
C ALA A 401 -4.17 -11.08 20.34
N LYS A 402 -5.07 -12.07 20.27
CA LYS A 402 -5.19 -13.13 21.27
C LYS A 402 -4.08 -14.17 21.10
N SER A 403 -3.74 -14.55 19.87
CA SER A 403 -2.70 -15.53 19.56
C SER A 403 -1.29 -14.98 19.77
N ARG A 404 -1.07 -13.66 19.55
CA ARG A 404 0.21 -12.95 19.66
C ARG A 404 0.10 -11.78 20.63
N LYS A 405 1.09 -11.61 21.52
CA LYS A 405 1.12 -10.51 22.50
C LYS A 405 1.96 -9.31 22.04
N ASP A 406 2.62 -9.46 20.95
CA ASP A 406 3.51 -8.50 20.30
C ASP A 406 2.82 -7.73 19.15
N VAL A 407 1.51 -7.56 19.22
CA VAL A 407 0.72 -6.79 18.24
C VAL A 407 0.32 -5.44 18.83
N ALA A 408 0.80 -4.36 18.24
CA ALA A 408 0.34 -3.00 18.46
C ALA A 408 -0.75 -2.65 17.43
N TRP A 409 -2.00 -2.92 17.79
CA TRP A 409 -3.14 -2.70 16.90
C TRP A 409 -3.66 -1.27 17.05
N VAL A 410 -3.84 -0.56 15.94
CA VAL A 410 -4.36 0.81 15.82
C VAL A 410 -5.55 0.79 14.86
N ALA A 411 -6.73 1.22 15.29
CA ALA A 411 -7.93 1.33 14.44
C ALA A 411 -8.09 2.76 13.93
N VAL A 412 -7.83 2.95 12.64
CA VAL A 412 -7.96 4.22 11.92
C VAL A 412 -9.35 4.28 11.29
N HIS A 413 -10.17 5.20 11.77
CA HIS A 413 -11.54 5.37 11.30
C HIS A 413 -11.63 6.36 10.14
N GLY A 414 -12.35 5.99 9.09
CA GLY A 414 -12.67 6.84 7.94
C GLY A 414 -14.17 6.94 7.70
N ASP A 415 -14.58 7.99 7.01
CA ASP A 415 -15.99 8.24 6.70
C ASP A 415 -16.43 7.45 5.47
N LEU A 416 -17.55 6.73 5.57
CA LEU A 416 -18.16 5.97 4.47
C LEU A 416 -19.54 6.49 4.06
N ASP A 417 -20.28 7.03 5.01
CA ASP A 417 -21.66 7.45 4.79
C ASP A 417 -21.88 8.87 5.30
N PRO A 418 -21.98 9.86 4.41
CA PRO A 418 -22.23 11.25 4.81
C PRO A 418 -23.51 11.47 5.63
N LYS A 419 -24.49 10.53 5.55
CA LYS A 419 -25.72 10.58 6.37
C LYS A 419 -25.51 10.03 7.76
N ASN A 420 -24.47 9.20 7.94
CA ASN A 420 -24.08 8.62 9.22
C ASN A 420 -22.57 8.75 9.39
N PRO A 421 -22.07 9.98 9.58
CA PRO A 421 -20.62 10.23 9.68
C PRO A 421 -20.02 9.44 10.83
N ASP A 422 -18.80 8.97 10.63
CA ASP A 422 -18.06 8.25 11.66
C ASP A 422 -17.58 9.24 12.74
N PRO A 423 -17.95 9.07 14.02
CA PRO A 423 -17.57 10.01 15.07
C PRO A 423 -16.09 9.94 15.47
N TYR A 424 -15.34 8.97 14.93
CA TYR A 424 -13.94 8.68 15.29
C TYR A 424 -12.96 9.05 14.20
N THR A 425 -13.42 9.65 13.11
CA THR A 425 -12.54 10.15 12.05
C THR A 425 -11.52 11.14 12.60
N ASN A 426 -10.31 11.08 12.06
CA ASN A 426 -9.22 11.99 12.36
C ASN A 426 -8.69 12.59 11.06
N SER A 427 -8.87 13.91 10.87
CA SER A 427 -8.44 14.60 9.66
C SER A 427 -6.93 14.51 9.41
N ASN A 428 -6.12 14.38 10.47
CA ASN A 428 -4.68 14.18 10.32
C ASN A 428 -4.33 12.77 9.80
N ALA A 429 -5.27 11.82 9.86
CA ALA A 429 -5.09 10.47 9.32
C ALA A 429 -5.60 10.31 7.87
N GLU A 430 -6.26 11.32 7.28
CA GLU A 430 -6.75 11.25 5.90
C GLU A 430 -5.66 10.89 4.87
N PRO A 431 -4.42 11.44 4.94
CA PRO A 431 -3.37 11.03 4.02
C PRO A 431 -3.02 9.55 4.13
N LEU A 432 -3.06 8.97 5.34
CA LEU A 432 -2.82 7.55 5.57
C LEU A 432 -3.95 6.69 5.00
N LEU A 433 -5.22 7.09 5.19
CA LEU A 433 -6.38 6.43 4.62
C LEU A 433 -6.32 6.42 3.09
N GLY A 434 -6.10 7.57 2.47
CA GLY A 434 -6.05 7.71 1.01
C GLY A 434 -4.92 6.93 0.35
N TYR A 435 -3.80 6.75 1.05
CA TYR A 435 -2.64 6.04 0.53
C TYR A 435 -2.68 4.53 0.81
N SER A 436 -3.15 4.14 1.99
CA SER A 436 -3.01 2.77 2.48
C SER A 436 -4.17 1.86 2.09
N THR A 437 -5.37 2.39 1.85
CA THR A 437 -6.55 1.56 1.58
C THR A 437 -7.48 2.15 0.53
N SER A 438 -8.11 1.26 -0.26
CA SER A 438 -9.23 1.58 -1.15
C SER A 438 -10.58 1.23 -0.55
N GLY A 439 -10.64 0.59 0.63
CA GLY A 439 -11.89 0.16 1.24
C GLY A 439 -11.75 -0.42 2.64
N TYR A 440 -12.88 -0.67 3.27
CA TYR A 440 -12.98 -1.19 4.64
C TYR A 440 -13.77 -2.50 4.70
N PRO A 441 -13.45 -3.42 5.63
CA PRO A 441 -12.30 -3.38 6.53
C PRO A 441 -11.01 -3.82 5.85
N SER A 442 -9.94 -3.14 6.13
CA SER A 442 -8.60 -3.53 5.69
C SER A 442 -7.56 -3.28 6.79
N ALA A 443 -6.39 -3.88 6.67
CA ALA A 443 -5.27 -3.61 7.56
C ALA A 443 -3.94 -3.74 6.84
N ASN A 444 -2.94 -2.97 7.28
CA ASN A 444 -1.55 -3.24 6.96
C ASN A 444 -0.83 -3.88 8.16
N PHE A 445 0.26 -4.56 7.86
CA PHE A 445 1.10 -5.27 8.81
C PHE A 445 2.52 -4.74 8.66
N ASN A 446 3.03 -4.05 9.69
CA ASN A 446 4.31 -3.34 9.66
C ASN A 446 4.53 -2.46 8.40
N ARG A 447 3.47 -2.05 7.73
CA ARG A 447 3.51 -1.30 6.46
C ARG A 447 4.26 -1.99 5.34
N PHE A 448 4.40 -3.33 5.40
CA PHE A 448 4.86 -4.09 4.26
C PHE A 448 3.81 -4.12 3.16
N ASN A 449 4.27 -3.97 1.93
CA ASN A 449 3.40 -4.12 0.78
C ASN A 449 3.26 -5.60 0.43
N LEU A 450 2.09 -6.17 0.63
CA LEU A 450 1.80 -7.57 0.39
C LEU A 450 1.51 -7.91 -1.09
N GLY A 451 1.96 -7.07 -2.01
CA GLY A 451 1.80 -7.26 -3.45
C GLY A 451 0.52 -6.63 -4.04
N GLY A 452 -0.20 -5.85 -3.25
CA GLY A 452 -1.32 -5.04 -3.71
C GLY A 452 -0.89 -3.63 -4.17
N ASN A 453 -1.85 -2.82 -4.62
CA ASN A 453 -1.65 -1.41 -5.00
C ASN A 453 -1.58 -0.48 -3.81
N GLN A 454 -1.93 -1.00 -2.64
CA GLN A 454 -1.99 -0.28 -1.39
C GLN A 454 -1.34 -1.12 -0.30
N LEU A 455 -0.92 -0.47 0.77
CA LEU A 455 -0.28 -1.15 1.90
C LEU A 455 -1.23 -2.09 2.63
N ALA A 456 -2.52 -1.77 2.67
CA ALA A 456 -3.50 -2.56 3.39
C ALA A 456 -4.14 -3.64 2.52
N THR A 457 -4.37 -4.79 3.11
CA THR A 457 -5.14 -5.89 2.54
C THR A 457 -6.50 -6.00 3.21
N ASN A 458 -7.48 -6.59 2.53
CA ASN A 458 -8.80 -6.85 3.11
C ASN A 458 -8.70 -7.89 4.25
N ILE A 459 -9.41 -7.62 5.36
CA ILE A 459 -9.43 -8.46 6.55
C ILE A 459 -10.83 -8.97 6.92
N ALA A 460 -11.83 -8.79 6.06
CA ALA A 460 -13.17 -9.34 6.29
C ALA A 460 -13.13 -10.86 6.11
N THR A 461 -13.25 -11.61 7.20
CA THR A 461 -13.29 -13.07 7.17
C THR A 461 -14.15 -13.63 8.30
N GLU A 462 -14.80 -14.78 8.04
CA GLU A 462 -15.45 -15.60 9.07
C GLU A 462 -14.48 -16.61 9.68
N ASP A 463 -13.40 -16.98 8.97
CA ASP A 463 -12.32 -17.85 9.47
C ASP A 463 -11.27 -17.03 10.22
N THR A 464 -11.59 -16.63 11.43
CA THR A 464 -10.71 -15.82 12.27
C THR A 464 -9.45 -16.53 12.75
N ASP A 465 -9.52 -17.85 12.98
CA ASP A 465 -8.38 -18.66 13.43
C ASP A 465 -7.39 -18.91 12.27
N GLY A 466 -7.91 -19.20 11.07
CA GLY A 466 -7.10 -19.32 9.86
C GLY A 466 -6.42 -17.99 9.53
N PHE A 467 -7.13 -16.89 9.64
CA PHE A 467 -6.57 -15.54 9.47
C PHE A 467 -5.44 -15.23 10.48
N ALA A 468 -5.70 -15.49 11.77
CA ALA A 468 -4.70 -15.24 12.82
C ALA A 468 -3.42 -16.07 12.59
N THR A 469 -3.56 -17.32 12.15
CA THR A 469 -2.43 -18.19 11.80
C THR A 469 -1.66 -17.65 10.59
N GLN A 470 -2.38 -17.26 9.52
CA GLN A 470 -1.76 -16.74 8.30
C GLN A 470 -1.02 -15.43 8.55
N MET A 471 -1.64 -14.48 9.25
CA MET A 471 -1.02 -13.20 9.57
C MET A 471 0.10 -13.34 10.60
N GLY A 472 -0.01 -14.27 11.53
CA GLY A 472 1.08 -14.61 12.45
C GLY A 472 2.33 -15.08 11.71
N ASN A 473 2.18 -16.02 10.77
CA ASN A 473 3.27 -16.48 9.92
C ASN A 473 3.85 -15.37 9.02
N LEU A 474 3.01 -14.46 8.53
CA LEU A 474 3.45 -13.30 7.76
C LEU A 474 4.37 -12.39 8.61
N LEU A 475 3.95 -12.05 9.82
CA LEU A 475 4.74 -11.21 10.72
C LEU A 475 6.09 -11.85 11.07
N ASP A 476 6.13 -13.18 11.25
CA ASP A 476 7.39 -13.92 11.47
C ASP A 476 8.31 -13.84 10.23
N GLN A 477 7.75 -13.95 9.01
CA GLN A 477 8.50 -13.79 7.77
C GLN A 477 9.02 -12.35 7.57
N GLU A 478 8.22 -11.35 7.95
CA GLU A 478 8.66 -9.94 7.91
C GLU A 478 9.86 -9.72 8.84
N ASP A 479 9.88 -10.35 10.02
CA ASP A 479 11.00 -10.30 10.95
C ASP A 479 12.26 -10.97 10.40
N GLU A 480 12.13 -12.02 9.60
CA GLU A 480 13.25 -12.67 8.92
C GLU A 480 13.88 -11.79 7.84
N ILE A 481 13.08 -11.14 7.01
CA ILE A 481 13.58 -10.35 5.87
C ILE A 481 13.92 -8.91 6.21
N ALA A 482 13.39 -8.39 7.31
CA ALA A 482 13.58 -7.01 7.77
C ALA A 482 13.70 -6.97 9.31
N PRO A 483 14.75 -7.58 9.87
CA PRO A 483 14.92 -7.62 11.31
C PRO A 483 15.08 -6.23 11.92
N SER A 484 14.67 -6.09 13.18
CA SER A 484 14.84 -4.82 13.88
C SER A 484 16.32 -4.56 14.22
N VAL A 485 16.73 -3.30 14.12
CA VAL A 485 18.08 -2.83 14.45
C VAL A 485 18.08 -1.75 15.54
N VAL A 486 16.93 -1.41 16.09
CA VAL A 486 16.77 -0.43 17.15
C VAL A 486 15.74 -0.89 18.17
N ASN A 487 15.98 -0.66 19.47
CA ASN A 487 15.02 -0.83 20.54
C ASN A 487 14.44 0.52 20.94
N LEU A 488 13.13 0.57 21.22
CA LEU A 488 12.43 1.76 21.67
C LEU A 488 12.10 1.70 23.16
N GLN A 489 12.28 2.82 23.84
CA GLN A 489 11.79 3.03 25.22
C GLN A 489 10.93 4.29 25.23
N MET A 490 9.83 4.26 25.98
CA MET A 490 8.92 5.39 26.16
C MET A 490 8.83 5.76 27.62
N GLU A 491 9.10 7.03 27.94
CA GLU A 491 8.83 7.64 29.23
C GLU A 491 7.65 8.61 29.07
N THR A 492 6.62 8.43 29.87
CA THR A 492 5.36 9.17 29.69
C THR A 492 4.90 9.85 30.96
N ASN A 493 4.35 11.06 30.81
CA ASN A 493 3.62 11.77 31.84
C ASN A 493 2.30 12.28 31.27
N LEU A 494 1.20 11.64 31.68
CA LEU A 494 -0.16 12.02 31.28
C LEU A 494 -0.77 12.93 32.37
N THR A 495 -1.00 14.19 32.03
CA THR A 495 -1.68 15.17 32.87
C THR A 495 -3.13 15.29 32.42
N VAL A 496 -4.05 14.99 33.31
CA VAL A 496 -5.49 15.20 33.14
C VAL A 496 -5.91 16.39 34.00
N GLY A 497 -6.64 17.37 33.45
CA GLY A 497 -7.09 18.52 34.21
C GLY A 497 -8.00 18.13 35.38
N ASP A 498 -8.22 19.03 36.35
CA ASP A 498 -8.98 18.80 37.59
C ASP A 498 -10.39 18.22 37.36
N ASN A 499 -10.94 18.42 36.18
CA ASN A 499 -12.16 17.75 35.73
C ASN A 499 -11.92 17.12 34.37
N PRO A 500 -11.57 15.81 34.30
CA PRO A 500 -11.26 15.12 33.04
C PRO A 500 -12.43 15.11 32.04
N ASN A 501 -13.65 15.35 32.48
CA ASN A 501 -14.82 15.47 31.61
C ASN A 501 -14.95 16.85 30.95
N LEU A 502 -14.17 17.84 31.37
CA LEU A 502 -14.29 19.23 30.95
C LEU A 502 -13.03 19.83 30.31
N LYS A 503 -11.88 19.17 30.41
CA LYS A 503 -10.60 19.69 29.93
C LYS A 503 -9.88 18.68 29.04
N ASP A 504 -9.04 19.17 28.14
CA ASP A 504 -8.14 18.36 27.36
C ASP A 504 -7.08 17.69 28.27
N ALA A 505 -6.59 16.52 27.88
CA ALA A 505 -5.45 15.88 28.50
C ALA A 505 -4.16 16.25 27.78
N THR A 506 -3.04 16.30 28.48
CA THR A 506 -1.70 16.52 27.91
C THR A 506 -0.82 15.33 28.20
N LEU A 507 -0.28 14.71 27.15
CA LEU A 507 0.69 13.63 27.24
C LEU A 507 2.07 14.21 26.88
N ASN A 508 2.98 14.27 27.87
CA ASN A 508 4.40 14.49 27.63
C ASN A 508 5.06 13.11 27.48
N ILE A 509 5.73 12.89 26.38
CA ILE A 509 6.37 11.61 26.08
C ILE A 509 7.76 11.83 25.51
N THR A 510 8.75 11.13 26.10
CA THR A 510 10.11 11.03 25.58
C THR A 510 10.31 9.62 25.04
N ILE A 511 10.75 9.53 23.79
CA ILE A 511 11.01 8.28 23.08
C ILE A 511 12.50 8.20 22.80
N THR A 512 13.14 7.18 23.36
CA THR A 512 14.57 6.92 23.16
C THR A 512 14.72 5.67 22.30
N GLY A 513 15.51 5.79 21.24
CA GLY A 513 15.95 4.67 20.39
C GLY A 513 17.38 4.27 20.72
N LYS A 514 17.60 2.99 21.03
CA LYS A 514 18.93 2.39 21.22
C LYS A 514 19.21 1.41 20.12
N GLY A 515 20.05 1.80 19.17
CA GLY A 515 20.38 1.00 18.00
C GLY A 515 21.55 0.04 18.23
N VAL A 516 21.59 -1.02 17.43
CA VAL A 516 22.78 -1.86 17.25
C VAL A 516 23.84 -1.07 16.47
N LYS A 517 25.05 -1.63 16.36
CA LYS A 517 26.13 -0.99 15.59
C LYS A 517 25.73 -0.69 14.15
N GLY A 518 25.81 0.57 13.76
CA GLY A 518 25.45 1.06 12.43
C GLY A 518 23.98 1.39 12.25
N ALA A 519 23.14 1.30 13.29
CA ALA A 519 21.70 1.54 13.19
C ALA A 519 21.35 2.90 12.59
N GLY A 520 22.09 3.96 12.94
CA GLY A 520 21.86 5.30 12.39
C GLY A 520 22.12 5.39 10.88
N LYS A 521 23.05 4.59 10.33
CA LYS A 521 23.29 4.47 8.88
C LYS A 521 22.27 3.53 8.22
N ILE A 522 21.95 2.39 8.87
CA ILE A 522 20.98 1.42 8.36
C ILE A 522 19.60 2.07 8.22
N LEU A 523 19.20 2.88 9.18
CA LEU A 523 17.91 3.57 9.21
C LEU A 523 18.04 5.07 8.87
N GLU A 524 19.04 5.45 8.08
CA GLU A 524 19.17 6.83 7.62
C GLU A 524 17.91 7.28 6.91
N GLY A 525 17.41 8.48 7.28
CA GLY A 525 16.16 9.05 6.79
C GLY A 525 14.90 8.44 7.39
N ALA A 526 15.00 7.46 8.31
CA ALA A 526 13.83 6.91 8.98
C ALA A 526 13.07 7.94 9.81
N THR A 527 11.80 7.70 10.01
CA THR A 527 10.89 8.57 10.78
C THR A 527 10.39 7.87 12.04
N LEU A 528 10.12 8.66 13.07
CA LEU A 528 9.45 8.22 14.29
C LEU A 528 7.98 8.64 14.22
N GLY A 529 7.07 7.66 14.18
CA GLY A 529 5.63 7.88 14.31
C GLY A 529 5.17 7.74 15.76
N LEU A 530 4.17 8.52 16.15
CA LEU A 530 3.57 8.47 17.48
C LEU A 530 2.05 8.57 17.37
N TYR A 531 1.36 7.56 17.88
CA TYR A 531 -0.09 7.50 17.94
C TYR A 531 -0.58 7.38 19.40
N VAL A 532 -1.70 8.01 19.67
CA VAL A 532 -2.47 7.79 20.91
C VAL A 532 -3.78 7.12 20.54
N THR A 533 -4.03 5.94 21.11
CA THR A 533 -5.25 5.16 20.89
C THR A 533 -6.09 5.04 22.16
N GLU A 534 -7.37 4.74 21.99
CA GLU A 534 -8.32 4.55 23.10
C GLU A 534 -9.08 3.24 22.96
N ASN A 535 -9.15 2.48 24.05
CA ASN A 535 -9.92 1.25 24.15
C ASN A 535 -11.27 1.46 24.85
N GLY A 536 -12.23 0.58 24.56
CA GLY A 536 -13.51 0.55 25.24
C GLY A 536 -14.46 1.67 24.83
N VAL A 537 -14.24 2.25 23.66
CA VAL A 537 -15.09 3.30 23.09
C VAL A 537 -16.39 2.67 22.57
N LYS A 538 -17.54 3.16 23.07
CA LYS A 538 -18.85 2.61 22.73
C LYS A 538 -19.63 3.53 21.81
N SER A 539 -20.03 2.99 20.64
CA SER A 539 -20.99 3.64 19.75
C SER A 539 -21.77 2.62 18.92
N LYS A 540 -22.59 3.12 18.00
CA LYS A 540 -23.24 2.27 17.01
C LYS A 540 -22.23 1.73 16.00
N GLN A 541 -22.50 0.53 15.45
CA GLN A 541 -21.75 -0.07 14.35
C GLN A 541 -22.73 -0.71 13.37
N TYR A 542 -22.54 -0.49 12.08
CA TYR A 542 -23.31 -1.18 11.06
C TYR A 542 -22.76 -2.59 10.82
N SER A 543 -23.68 -3.54 10.54
CA SER A 543 -23.33 -4.95 10.30
C SER A 543 -24.22 -5.55 9.22
N PRO A 544 -23.96 -6.76 8.70
CA PRO A 544 -24.87 -7.45 7.78
C PRO A 544 -26.28 -7.63 8.32
N ASN A 545 -26.47 -7.61 9.64
CA ASN A 545 -27.75 -7.73 10.31
C ASN A 545 -28.36 -6.36 10.72
N GLY A 546 -27.82 -5.26 10.20
CA GLY A 546 -28.24 -3.89 10.52
C GLY A 546 -27.40 -3.24 11.63
N TRP A 547 -27.94 -2.14 12.21
CA TRP A 547 -27.24 -1.36 13.23
C TRP A 547 -27.18 -2.08 14.58
N ILE A 548 -25.96 -2.25 15.10
CA ILE A 548 -25.69 -2.64 16.47
C ILE A 548 -25.65 -1.34 17.30
N GLY A 549 -26.60 -1.14 18.21
CA GLY A 549 -26.76 0.12 18.93
C GLY A 549 -25.59 0.43 19.90
N THR A 550 -24.96 -0.60 20.46
CA THR A 550 -23.80 -0.46 21.35
C THR A 550 -22.74 -1.49 20.97
N TYR A 551 -21.73 -1.05 20.23
CA TYR A 551 -20.57 -1.82 19.85
C TYR A 551 -19.34 -1.30 20.58
N ASN A 552 -18.42 -2.19 20.96
CA ASN A 552 -17.19 -1.83 21.67
C ASN A 552 -16.05 -1.72 20.65
N HIS A 553 -15.63 -0.48 20.37
CA HIS A 553 -14.49 -0.19 19.52
C HIS A 553 -13.20 -0.22 20.34
N GLU A 554 -12.18 -0.88 19.84
CA GLU A 554 -10.88 -1.06 20.49
C GLU A 554 -9.79 -0.37 19.70
N ASN A 555 -8.77 0.13 20.38
CA ASN A 555 -7.58 0.74 19.80
C ASN A 555 -7.87 1.90 18.81
N VAL A 556 -8.95 2.63 19.04
CA VAL A 556 -9.37 3.75 18.19
C VAL A 556 -8.30 4.83 18.18
N LEU A 557 -7.76 5.17 17.01
CA LEU A 557 -6.80 6.26 16.86
C LEU A 557 -7.45 7.59 17.23
N ARG A 558 -6.94 8.24 18.29
CA ARG A 558 -7.46 9.52 18.78
C ARG A 558 -6.60 10.70 18.35
N VAL A 559 -5.29 10.56 18.45
CA VAL A 559 -4.35 11.63 18.12
C VAL A 559 -3.13 11.05 17.44
N ILE A 560 -2.64 11.75 16.42
CA ILE A 560 -1.31 11.58 15.85
C ILE A 560 -0.42 12.59 16.55
N GLY A 561 0.57 12.11 17.28
CA GLY A 561 1.47 12.94 18.10
C GLY A 561 2.61 13.57 17.31
N THR A 562 2.88 13.08 16.10
CA THR A 562 3.85 13.62 15.14
C THR A 562 3.20 14.61 14.19
N GLN A 563 3.96 15.37 13.41
CA GLN A 563 3.43 16.38 12.48
C GLN A 563 2.50 15.80 11.41
N ASN A 564 2.73 14.54 11.05
CA ASN A 564 1.91 13.82 10.07
C ASN A 564 1.92 12.30 10.41
N PRO A 565 1.04 11.48 9.80
CA PRO A 565 0.94 10.06 10.11
C PRO A 565 2.14 9.21 9.65
N TRP A 566 3.03 9.77 8.83
CA TRP A 566 4.25 9.10 8.38
C TRP A 566 5.40 9.24 9.38
N GLY A 567 5.27 10.11 10.38
CA GLY A 567 6.23 10.38 11.43
C GLY A 567 7.14 11.57 11.14
N ASP A 568 7.94 11.94 12.13
CA ASP A 568 8.94 13.00 12.06
C ASP A 568 10.32 12.38 11.84
N VAL A 569 11.17 13.04 11.03
CA VAL A 569 12.51 12.53 10.70
C VAL A 569 13.36 12.40 11.96
N ILE A 570 13.97 11.23 12.14
CA ILE A 570 14.83 10.94 13.28
C ILE A 570 16.18 11.64 13.10
N THR A 571 16.59 12.39 14.12
CA THR A 571 17.96 12.91 14.21
C THR A 571 18.80 11.93 15.03
N TRP A 572 19.66 11.16 14.34
CA TRP A 572 20.52 10.18 14.95
C TRP A 572 21.75 10.83 15.62
N ASN A 573 22.07 10.37 16.82
CA ASN A 573 23.33 10.63 17.51
C ASN A 573 24.14 9.31 17.55
N GLY A 574 24.95 9.07 16.53
CA GLY A 574 25.54 7.77 16.27
C GLY A 574 24.43 6.75 15.95
N ASP A 575 24.32 5.72 16.79
CA ASP A 575 23.33 4.65 16.66
C ASP A 575 22.09 4.85 17.57
N ASN A 576 21.99 5.98 18.25
CA ASN A 576 20.91 6.28 19.19
C ASN A 576 20.17 7.55 18.82
N PHE A 577 18.95 7.72 19.33
CA PHE A 577 18.21 8.98 19.24
C PHE A 577 17.31 9.19 20.46
N GLU A 578 16.90 10.43 20.68
CA GLU A 578 15.89 10.84 21.65
C GLU A 578 15.00 11.90 21.04
N MET A 579 13.68 11.71 21.13
CA MET A 579 12.67 12.67 20.66
C MET A 579 11.60 12.85 21.73
N THR A 580 11.22 14.10 21.98
CA THR A 580 10.22 14.44 23.00
C THR A 580 9.03 15.14 22.36
N TYR A 581 7.84 14.75 22.78
CA TYR A 581 6.58 15.31 22.29
C TYR A 581 5.69 15.76 23.45
N GLU A 582 4.98 16.86 23.23
CA GLU A 582 3.83 17.26 24.02
C GLU A 582 2.57 17.10 23.17
N VAL A 583 1.73 16.13 23.52
CA VAL A 583 0.55 15.76 22.75
C VAL A 583 -0.70 16.16 23.49
N THR A 584 -1.50 17.06 22.91
CA THR A 584 -2.83 17.40 23.42
C THR A 584 -3.85 16.38 22.95
N ILE A 585 -4.57 15.76 23.89
CA ILE A 585 -5.68 14.85 23.63
C ILE A 585 -6.98 15.61 23.84
N PRO A 586 -7.68 16.09 22.79
CA PRO A 586 -8.84 16.95 22.92
C PRO A 586 -10.01 16.22 23.60
N LYS A 587 -10.66 16.86 24.52
CA LYS A 587 -11.83 16.34 25.27
C LYS A 587 -12.90 15.76 24.32
N LYS A 588 -13.21 16.45 23.22
CA LYS A 588 -14.21 15.99 22.24
C LYS A 588 -13.85 14.67 21.53
N GLN A 589 -12.55 14.32 21.48
CA GLN A 589 -12.02 13.08 20.92
C GLN A 589 -11.71 12.03 21.96
N TYR A 590 -11.89 12.39 23.23
CA TYR A 590 -11.48 11.61 24.37
C TYR A 590 -12.60 11.64 25.43
N ASN A 591 -13.26 10.53 25.61
CA ASN A 591 -14.32 10.40 26.61
C ASN A 591 -13.78 9.59 27.79
N TYR A 592 -12.95 10.25 28.59
CA TYR A 592 -12.28 9.64 29.72
C TYR A 592 -13.29 9.15 30.75
N ASN A 593 -13.26 7.86 30.98
CA ASN A 593 -13.93 7.25 32.13
C ASN A 593 -12.88 6.43 32.86
N GLU A 594 -12.49 6.89 34.05
CA GLU A 594 -11.44 6.29 34.89
C GLU A 594 -11.55 4.77 35.06
N ASN A 595 -12.73 4.21 34.89
CA ASN A 595 -13.01 2.80 35.11
C ASN A 595 -13.20 1.99 33.84
N LYS A 596 -13.29 2.62 32.63
CA LYS A 596 -13.73 1.93 31.41
C LYS A 596 -12.82 2.12 30.17
N ASN A 597 -12.16 3.25 30.05
CA ASN A 597 -11.37 3.58 28.86
C ASN A 597 -9.89 3.57 29.18
N THR A 598 -9.09 2.98 28.29
CA THR A 598 -7.64 2.92 28.42
C THR A 598 -7.02 3.61 27.24
N LEU A 599 -6.18 4.61 27.50
CA LEU A 599 -5.33 5.24 26.50
C LEU A 599 -4.04 4.45 26.36
N ASN A 600 -3.56 4.33 25.12
CA ASN A 600 -2.28 3.72 24.81
C ASN A 600 -1.45 4.68 23.96
N ALA A 601 -0.13 4.63 24.10
CA ALA A 601 0.83 5.24 23.19
C ALA A 601 1.46 4.15 22.32
N VAL A 602 1.55 4.40 21.02
CA VAL A 602 2.20 3.52 20.05
C VAL A 602 3.27 4.34 19.34
N ALA A 603 4.53 3.99 19.50
CA ALA A 603 5.65 4.63 18.83
C ALA A 603 6.30 3.64 17.87
N PHE A 604 6.66 4.08 16.68
CA PHE A 604 7.27 3.19 15.69
C PHE A 604 8.29 3.92 14.82
N VAL A 605 9.34 3.19 14.43
CA VAL A 605 10.36 3.65 13.49
C VAL A 605 10.09 3.03 12.14
N SER A 606 9.87 3.87 11.13
CA SER A 606 9.61 3.44 9.75
C SER A 606 10.51 4.16 8.76
N LEU A 607 10.62 3.62 7.55
CA LEU A 607 11.38 4.24 6.49
C LEU A 607 10.66 5.48 5.94
N PRO A 608 11.40 6.42 5.31
CA PRO A 608 10.79 7.58 4.70
C PRO A 608 9.82 7.16 3.57
N PHE A 609 8.80 7.97 3.37
CA PHE A 609 7.77 7.73 2.37
C PHE A 609 8.29 7.89 0.92
N VAL A 610 9.26 8.78 0.70
CA VAL A 610 9.89 9.03 -0.59
C VAL A 610 11.39 8.85 -0.48
N VAL A 611 11.96 8.09 -1.42
CA VAL A 611 13.40 7.90 -1.58
C VAL A 611 13.82 8.45 -2.93
N THR A 612 14.90 9.22 -2.97
CA THR A 612 15.48 9.74 -4.23
C THR A 612 16.67 8.89 -4.64
N VAL A 613 16.62 8.33 -5.85
CA VAL A 613 17.71 7.55 -6.46
C VAL A 613 18.02 8.14 -7.82
N GLU A 614 19.28 8.50 -8.08
CA GLU A 614 19.74 9.15 -9.34
C GLU A 614 18.87 10.36 -9.76
N GLY A 615 18.40 11.15 -8.79
CA GLY A 615 17.55 12.32 -9.04
C GLY A 615 16.09 12.01 -9.37
N LYS A 616 15.69 10.74 -9.41
CA LYS A 616 14.30 10.30 -9.50
C LYS A 616 13.75 9.99 -8.11
N ASN A 617 12.52 10.45 -7.84
CA ASN A 617 11.83 10.14 -6.61
C ASN A 617 11.04 8.84 -6.76
N TYR A 618 11.25 7.92 -5.82
CA TYR A 618 10.48 6.68 -5.68
C TYR A 618 9.70 6.74 -4.37
N TYR A 619 8.42 6.41 -4.41
CA TYR A 619 7.63 6.23 -3.21
C TYR A 619 7.98 4.88 -2.58
N ASN A 620 8.37 4.88 -1.32
CA ASN A 620 8.83 3.66 -0.66
C ASN A 620 7.79 2.53 -0.66
N ALA A 621 6.51 2.87 -0.62
CA ALA A 621 5.44 1.88 -0.74
C ALA A 621 5.47 1.13 -2.07
N ASP A 622 5.77 1.84 -3.17
CA ASP A 622 5.87 1.22 -4.50
C ASP A 622 7.08 0.29 -4.59
N LEU A 623 8.12 0.58 -3.80
CA LEU A 623 9.34 -0.21 -3.72
C LEU A 623 9.34 -1.23 -2.57
N ASN A 624 8.23 -1.38 -1.84
CA ASN A 624 8.14 -2.15 -0.59
C ASN A 624 9.13 -1.69 0.51
N ASN A 625 9.42 -0.39 0.57
CA ASN A 625 10.42 0.18 1.47
C ASN A 625 9.84 1.08 2.57
N VAL A 626 8.52 1.07 2.76
CA VAL A 626 7.84 1.91 3.78
C VAL A 626 7.63 1.18 5.11
N TRP A 627 8.26 0.01 5.24
CA TRP A 627 8.06 -0.90 6.36
C TRP A 627 8.53 -0.32 7.71
N VAL A 628 7.91 -0.80 8.79
CA VAL A 628 8.23 -0.45 10.18
C VAL A 628 9.35 -1.36 10.69
N ASN A 629 10.48 -0.77 11.10
CA ASN A 629 11.60 -1.51 11.66
C ASN A 629 11.37 -1.92 13.10
N GLN A 630 10.79 -1.03 13.92
CA GLN A 630 10.51 -1.29 15.33
C GLN A 630 9.22 -0.59 15.73
N CYS A 631 8.45 -1.23 16.58
CA CYS A 631 7.28 -0.63 17.21
C CYS A 631 7.32 -0.90 18.71
N GLN A 632 6.85 0.07 19.51
CA GLN A 632 6.67 -0.05 20.95
C GLN A 632 5.25 0.37 21.31
N PHE A 633 4.62 -0.42 22.16
CA PHE A 633 3.30 -0.18 22.70
C PHE A 633 3.36 0.03 24.20
N LEU A 634 2.70 1.07 24.69
CA LEU A 634 2.62 1.36 26.12
C LEU A 634 1.19 1.71 26.51
N GLN A 635 0.62 0.93 27.43
CA GLN A 635 -0.63 1.30 28.08
C GLN A 635 -0.38 2.47 29.05
N LEU A 636 -1.01 3.62 28.79
CA LEU A 636 -0.86 4.78 29.66
C LEU A 636 -1.51 4.55 31.03
N PRO A 637 -0.92 5.04 32.11
CA PRO A 637 -1.49 4.89 33.43
C PRO A 637 -2.88 5.56 33.48
N LYS A 638 -3.85 4.89 34.09
CA LYS A 638 -5.17 5.47 34.35
C LYS A 638 -5.03 6.68 35.24
N GLY A 639 -5.34 7.85 34.71
CA GLY A 639 -5.50 9.14 35.36
C GLY A 639 -4.92 9.30 36.75
N GLN A 640 -3.63 9.57 36.86
CA GLN A 640 -3.12 10.21 38.08
C GLN A 640 -2.65 11.62 37.72
N ALA A 641 -3.30 12.59 38.39
CA ALA A 641 -2.73 13.90 38.52
C ALA A 641 -1.30 13.73 39.06
N THR A 642 -0.31 14.08 38.24
CA THR A 642 1.08 14.34 38.62
C THR A 642 1.66 13.45 39.74
N ALA A 643 1.97 12.20 39.44
CA ALA A 643 3.04 11.53 40.17
C ALA A 643 4.28 11.57 39.30
N ILE A 644 5.23 12.42 39.63
CA ILE A 644 6.62 12.28 39.17
C ILE A 644 7.02 10.87 39.63
N LYS A 645 7.11 9.90 38.72
CA LYS A 645 7.79 8.64 39.04
C LYS A 645 9.23 9.02 39.36
N GLY A 646 9.59 8.83 40.63
CA GLY A 646 10.93 9.13 41.07
C GLY A 646 11.93 8.39 40.18
N VAL A 647 12.93 9.11 39.76
CA VAL A 647 14.17 8.56 39.24
C VAL A 647 14.53 7.38 40.16
N GLU A 648 14.79 6.20 39.60
CA GLU A 648 15.33 5.09 40.40
C GLU A 648 16.62 5.58 41.03
N THR A 649 16.53 5.89 42.32
CA THR A 649 17.71 6.23 43.10
C THR A 649 18.55 4.98 43.20
N SER A 650 19.86 5.08 42.93
CA SER A 650 20.79 3.99 43.21
C SER A 650 20.53 3.52 44.66
N GLU A 651 20.48 2.20 44.90
CA GLU A 651 20.20 1.63 46.23
C GLU A 651 21.12 2.17 47.35
N ASN A 652 22.19 2.91 46.95
CA ASN A 652 23.24 3.46 47.85
C ASN A 652 23.26 4.99 47.92
N ALA A 653 22.26 5.71 47.36
CA ALA A 653 22.26 7.19 47.38
C ALA A 653 21.97 7.71 48.80
N THR A 654 22.88 8.52 49.35
CA THR A 654 22.71 9.16 50.67
C THR A 654 22.20 10.58 50.53
N VAL A 655 21.45 11.07 51.57
CA VAL A 655 20.92 12.45 51.61
C VAL A 655 22.10 13.41 51.84
N VAL A 656 22.37 14.30 50.89
CA VAL A 656 23.44 15.31 50.98
C VAL A 656 22.94 16.69 51.39
N ALA A 657 21.65 16.98 51.12
CA ALA A 657 20.99 18.22 51.63
C ALA A 657 19.46 17.97 51.75
N ARG A 658 18.82 18.78 52.61
CA ARG A 658 17.38 18.76 52.82
C ARG A 658 16.83 20.17 52.77
N TYR A 659 15.67 20.33 52.13
CA TYR A 659 14.97 21.62 52.00
C TYR A 659 13.53 21.51 52.46
N ALA A 660 13.01 22.58 53.06
CA ALA A 660 11.59 22.73 53.33
C ALA A 660 10.79 23.01 52.05
N ALA A 661 9.45 23.03 52.10
CA ALA A 661 8.59 23.25 50.96
C ALA A 661 8.76 24.63 50.29
N ASP A 662 9.27 25.61 51.03
CA ASP A 662 9.56 26.97 50.59
C ASP A 662 10.97 27.13 49.94
N GLY A 663 11.73 26.01 49.88
CA GLY A 663 13.10 25.98 49.30
C GLY A 663 14.19 26.33 50.31
N SER A 664 13.90 26.63 51.58
CA SER A 664 14.90 26.89 52.58
C SER A 664 15.63 25.58 52.99
N GLU A 665 16.96 25.62 53.14
CA GLU A 665 17.72 24.47 53.59
C GLU A 665 17.50 24.23 55.08
N ILE A 666 17.28 22.94 55.41
CA ILE A 666 17.02 22.50 56.80
C ILE A 666 17.96 21.38 57.21
N SER A 667 18.54 21.45 58.41
CA SER A 667 19.50 20.47 58.91
C SER A 667 18.86 19.20 59.45
N ALA A 668 17.55 19.23 59.75
CA ALA A 668 16.76 18.08 60.26
C ALA A 668 15.39 18.01 59.63
N PRO A 669 14.71 16.81 59.61
CA PRO A 669 13.34 16.69 59.15
C PRO A 669 12.38 17.61 59.90
N VAL A 670 11.57 18.39 59.13
CA VAL A 670 10.49 19.22 59.70
C VAL A 670 9.15 18.68 59.27
N LYS A 671 8.12 18.87 60.09
CA LYS A 671 6.75 18.43 59.80
C LYS A 671 6.27 19.06 58.48
N GLY A 672 5.70 18.23 57.59
CA GLY A 672 5.26 18.64 56.26
C GLY A 672 6.16 18.09 55.15
N ILE A 673 6.18 18.81 54.01
CA ILE A 673 6.95 18.41 52.84
C ILE A 673 8.43 18.77 53.01
N ASN A 674 9.30 17.76 52.88
CA ASN A 674 10.75 17.95 52.82
C ASN A 674 11.25 17.48 51.44
N ILE A 675 12.17 18.22 50.83
CA ILE A 675 12.84 17.86 49.58
C ILE A 675 14.26 17.44 49.94
N LEU A 676 14.60 16.18 49.62
CA LEU A 676 15.92 15.62 49.85
C LEU A 676 16.74 15.69 48.58
N LYS A 677 17.95 16.24 48.63
CA LYS A 677 18.96 16.12 47.59
C LYS A 677 19.84 14.93 47.91
N LEU A 678 20.00 14.03 46.95
CA LEU A 678 20.72 12.79 47.12
C LEU A 678 22.15 12.89 46.49
N SER A 679 23.04 12.01 46.92
CA SER A 679 24.43 11.99 46.46
C SER A 679 24.59 11.64 44.98
N ASP A 680 23.62 11.06 44.34
CA ASP A 680 23.51 10.77 42.90
C ASP A 680 23.03 11.97 42.06
N GLY A 681 22.84 13.14 42.71
CA GLY A 681 22.33 14.36 42.05
C GLY A 681 20.82 14.45 41.96
N THR A 682 20.09 13.39 42.30
CA THR A 682 18.61 13.37 42.26
C THR A 682 17.99 14.05 43.46
N THR A 683 16.70 14.37 43.37
CA THR A 683 15.91 14.93 44.49
C THR A 683 14.73 14.04 44.81
N ARG A 684 14.43 13.91 46.12
CA ARG A 684 13.30 13.09 46.60
C ARG A 684 12.40 13.92 47.52
N LYS A 685 11.11 13.91 47.28
CA LYS A 685 10.09 14.55 48.13
C LYS A 685 9.62 13.56 49.20
N VAL A 686 9.69 13.96 50.46
CA VAL A 686 9.25 13.15 51.62
C VAL A 686 8.28 13.94 52.47
N VAL A 687 7.19 13.32 52.88
CA VAL A 687 6.26 13.91 53.84
C VAL A 687 6.61 13.42 55.24
N VAL A 688 7.00 14.35 56.15
CA VAL A 688 7.27 14.09 57.55
C VAL A 688 5.98 14.38 58.34
N LYS A 689 5.47 13.37 59.04
CA LYS A 689 4.21 13.44 59.82
C LYS A 689 4.40 14.16 61.14
#